data_61d897721d96cb9a7eb3f3ee2a582b54
#
_entry.id   61d897721d96cb9a7eb3f3ee2a582b54
#
_cell.length_a   1.000
_cell.length_b   1.000
_cell.length_c   1.000
_cell.angle_alpha   90.00
_cell.angle_beta   90.00
_cell.angle_gamma   90.00
#
_symmetry.space_group_name_H-M   'P 1'
#
loop_
_entity.id
_entity.type
_entity.pdbx_description
1 polymer ?
#
loop_
_entity_poly.entity_id
_entity_poly.type
_entity_poly.pdbx_seq_one_letter_code
_entity_poly.pdbx_strand_id
1 'polypeptide(L)'
;MDIRNEFLQFFHNKGHALYPSMPLVPNDATLLFTNAGMVQFKDIFTGIVPRPSVPRATSSQLCMRAGGKHNDLENVGYTARHHTLFEMLGNFSFGDYFKEEAILFAWEFVTKNLGFKPKDLYISVHEKDDEAVKLWEKFVPFDRIKKMGDKDNFWQMGDSGPCGPCSEIYIDQGEKHFKGSEDYFGGEGDRFLEIWNLVFMQYERSNDGVLSPLPKPSIDTGMGLERVQALLEHKLNNFDSSLFAPLMEEISELTSLDYASEFQPSFRVVADHARAAAFLLAQGVHFNKEGRGYVLRRILRRALRHGYLMGLKEAFLHKVVGVVCEQFSNTHAYLKESKEMVMKECFEEEERFLETLESGMELFNLSLEHLNENKIFDGKIAFKLYDTFGFPLDLTNDMLRSHGACVDMQGFESCMQEQVKRSKASWKGKQNNADFSVILNAYAPNEFAGYETTECCAKALGFFDSDFKEITDAKPNQEVWVLLEKTPFYAEGGGAIGDRGALLKDNEEAAIVLDTKNFFGLNFSLLEIKKALKKGDQVIAQVSDERLEIAKHHSATHLLQSALREVLGSHVSQAGSLVESKRLRFDFSHPKALNDEELEKVEDLVNAQIFKHLTSQVEHMPLNQAKDKGALALFSEKYAENVRVVSFKEASIELCGGIHVENTGLIGGFRIVKESGVSSGVRRIEAVCGKAFYQLAKEEHKELKNAKVALKNNDVIAGINKLKESVKNSQKAPVSVDLPVEKIHGVNLVVGVVEQGDIKEMIDRLKSKHERLLAMVFKKENERITLACGVKNAPIKANAWANEVAQILGGKGGGRGDFASAGGKDIEKLQAALSLAKNTALKALEG
;
A
#
# COMPACT_ATOMS: atom_id res chain seq x y z
N MET A 1 -3.40 -0.16 -41.15
CA MET A 1 -4.88 0.11 -41.02
C MET A 1 -5.11 0.50 -39.56
N ASP A 2 -5.88 1.55 -39.30
CA ASP A 2 -6.31 1.87 -37.94
C ASP A 2 -7.60 1.07 -37.64
N ILE A 3 -7.42 -0.10 -37.05
CA ILE A 3 -8.51 -1.06 -36.79
C ILE A 3 -9.57 -0.46 -35.86
N ARG A 4 -9.15 0.32 -34.86
CA ARG A 4 -10.06 0.98 -33.91
C ARG A 4 -11.02 1.93 -34.64
N ASN A 5 -10.48 2.82 -35.46
CA ASN A 5 -11.27 3.75 -36.25
C ASN A 5 -12.15 3.04 -37.28
N GLU A 6 -11.61 2.02 -37.97
CA GLU A 6 -12.35 1.23 -38.96
C GLU A 6 -13.57 0.55 -38.32
N PHE A 7 -13.39 -0.07 -37.14
CA PHE A 7 -14.47 -0.72 -36.41
C PHE A 7 -15.55 0.27 -35.97
N LEU A 8 -15.14 1.35 -35.33
CA LEU A 8 -16.07 2.37 -34.82
C LEU A 8 -16.85 3.01 -35.96
N GLN A 9 -16.19 3.33 -37.08
CA GLN A 9 -16.83 3.94 -38.25
C GLN A 9 -17.79 2.96 -38.95
N PHE A 10 -17.40 1.66 -39.06
CA PHE A 10 -18.28 0.64 -39.62
C PHE A 10 -19.60 0.54 -38.88
N PHE A 11 -19.55 0.43 -37.55
CA PHE A 11 -20.76 0.34 -36.74
C PHE A 11 -21.51 1.65 -36.63
N HIS A 12 -20.82 2.79 -36.65
CA HIS A 12 -21.49 4.10 -36.75
C HIS A 12 -22.34 4.20 -38.03
N ASN A 13 -21.80 3.74 -39.16
CA ASN A 13 -22.51 3.70 -40.43
C ASN A 13 -23.71 2.70 -40.43
N LYS A 14 -23.72 1.74 -39.52
CA LYS A 14 -24.85 0.83 -39.24
C LYS A 14 -25.82 1.40 -38.17
N GLY A 15 -25.69 2.69 -37.81
CA GLY A 15 -26.60 3.39 -36.89
C GLY A 15 -26.28 3.21 -35.41
N HIS A 16 -25.07 2.79 -35.05
CA HIS A 16 -24.63 2.70 -33.65
C HIS A 16 -24.10 4.05 -33.15
N ALA A 17 -24.49 4.44 -31.93
CA ALA A 17 -23.91 5.58 -31.24
C ALA A 17 -22.49 5.25 -30.79
N LEU A 18 -21.57 6.21 -30.93
CA LEU A 18 -20.19 6.09 -30.46
C LEU A 18 -20.13 6.39 -28.96
N TYR A 19 -19.57 5.47 -28.19
CA TYR A 19 -19.30 5.66 -26.77
C TYR A 19 -17.81 5.62 -26.48
N PRO A 20 -17.29 6.51 -25.63
CA PRO A 20 -15.89 6.46 -25.22
C PRO A 20 -15.62 5.24 -24.33
N SER A 21 -14.35 4.87 -24.19
CA SER A 21 -13.93 3.89 -23.18
C SER A 21 -14.27 4.43 -21.77
N MET A 22 -14.99 3.64 -20.99
CA MET A 22 -15.15 3.94 -19.57
C MET A 22 -13.81 3.72 -18.83
N PRO A 23 -13.61 4.32 -17.64
CA PRO A 23 -12.43 4.07 -16.82
C PRO A 23 -12.23 2.58 -16.49
N LEU A 24 -10.96 2.19 -16.30
CA LEU A 24 -10.62 0.83 -15.85
C LEU A 24 -11.17 0.51 -14.45
N VAL A 25 -11.43 1.54 -13.65
CA VAL A 25 -12.12 1.42 -12.36
C VAL A 25 -13.62 1.67 -12.58
N PRO A 26 -14.45 0.61 -12.63
CA PRO A 26 -15.88 0.77 -12.86
C PRO A 26 -16.59 1.27 -11.59
N ASN A 27 -17.79 1.85 -11.78
CA ASN A 27 -18.68 2.20 -10.66
C ASN A 27 -19.42 0.98 -10.07
N ASP A 28 -19.06 -0.24 -10.48
CA ASP A 28 -19.62 -1.49 -9.99
C ASP A 28 -18.72 -2.07 -8.87
N ALA A 29 -19.23 -2.13 -7.64
CA ALA A 29 -18.50 -2.66 -6.49
C ALA A 29 -18.21 -4.17 -6.58
N THR A 30 -18.89 -4.91 -7.46
CA THR A 30 -18.65 -6.35 -7.67
C THR A 30 -17.44 -6.62 -8.55
N LEU A 31 -16.93 -5.61 -9.25
CA LEU A 31 -15.79 -5.72 -10.15
C LEU A 31 -14.57 -4.95 -9.64
N LEU A 32 -13.41 -5.58 -9.68
CA LEU A 32 -12.15 -4.89 -9.42
C LEU A 32 -11.81 -3.91 -10.55
N PHE A 33 -11.94 -4.38 -11.79
CA PHE A 33 -11.66 -3.60 -12.99
C PHE A 33 -12.72 -3.85 -14.06
N THR A 34 -12.81 -2.94 -15.01
CA THR A 34 -13.59 -3.12 -16.25
C THR A 34 -12.96 -4.25 -17.05
N ASN A 35 -13.63 -5.39 -17.16
CA ASN A 35 -13.13 -6.62 -17.76
C ASN A 35 -13.74 -6.94 -19.12
N ALA A 36 -14.75 -6.18 -19.55
CA ALA A 36 -15.44 -6.34 -20.84
C ALA A 36 -16.10 -5.02 -21.29
N GLY A 37 -16.34 -4.88 -22.59
CA GLY A 37 -16.95 -3.70 -23.18
C GLY A 37 -18.36 -3.39 -22.69
N MET A 38 -19.13 -4.43 -22.34
CA MET A 38 -20.51 -4.30 -21.89
C MET A 38 -20.67 -3.71 -20.47
N VAL A 39 -19.61 -3.64 -19.67
CA VAL A 39 -19.70 -3.21 -18.25
C VAL A 39 -20.35 -1.83 -18.12
N GLN A 40 -20.03 -0.89 -19.02
CA GLN A 40 -20.65 0.44 -19.04
C GLN A 40 -22.15 0.44 -19.39
N PHE A 41 -22.66 -0.65 -19.95
CA PHE A 41 -24.06 -0.80 -20.40
C PHE A 41 -24.88 -1.78 -19.54
N LYS A 42 -24.31 -2.31 -18.46
CA LYS A 42 -24.94 -3.30 -17.59
C LYS A 42 -26.36 -2.92 -17.19
N ASP A 43 -26.54 -1.69 -16.71
CA ASP A 43 -27.83 -1.21 -16.20
C ASP A 43 -28.88 -1.00 -17.31
N ILE A 44 -28.43 -0.80 -18.57
CA ILE A 44 -29.31 -0.75 -19.73
C ILE A 44 -29.77 -2.17 -20.09
N PHE A 45 -28.88 -3.17 -20.07
CA PHE A 45 -29.21 -4.57 -20.34
C PHE A 45 -30.21 -5.13 -19.32
N THR A 46 -30.01 -4.82 -18.04
CA THR A 46 -30.91 -5.27 -16.95
C THR A 46 -32.19 -4.45 -16.86
N GLY A 47 -32.29 -3.34 -17.57
CA GLY A 47 -33.46 -2.45 -17.56
C GLY A 47 -33.54 -1.53 -16.35
N ILE A 48 -32.52 -1.44 -15.53
CA ILE A 48 -32.39 -0.45 -14.42
C ILE A 48 -32.37 0.96 -14.99
N VAL A 49 -31.61 1.15 -16.08
CA VAL A 49 -31.58 2.41 -16.84
C VAL A 49 -32.41 2.24 -18.11
N PRO A 50 -33.26 3.21 -18.46
CA PRO A 50 -34.02 3.17 -19.69
C PRO A 50 -33.16 3.12 -20.94
N ARG A 51 -33.64 2.41 -21.98
CA ARG A 51 -32.99 2.37 -23.29
C ARG A 51 -32.72 3.77 -23.84
N PRO A 52 -31.50 4.01 -24.36
CA PRO A 52 -31.22 5.27 -25.05
C PRO A 52 -32.06 5.43 -26.33
N SER A 53 -32.21 6.66 -26.82
CA SER A 53 -32.93 6.96 -28.05
C SER A 53 -32.34 6.24 -29.26
N VAL A 54 -31.00 6.06 -29.30
CA VAL A 54 -30.31 5.20 -30.25
C VAL A 54 -30.02 3.88 -29.52
N PRO A 55 -30.77 2.78 -29.81
CA PRO A 55 -30.65 1.53 -29.05
C PRO A 55 -29.49 0.63 -29.52
N ARG A 56 -28.48 1.21 -30.14
CA ARG A 56 -27.26 0.59 -30.63
C ARG A 56 -26.06 1.39 -30.18
N ALA A 57 -25.02 0.73 -29.72
CA ALA A 57 -23.79 1.38 -29.29
C ALA A 57 -22.56 0.67 -29.87
N THR A 58 -21.46 1.39 -30.01
CA THR A 58 -20.15 0.84 -30.31
C THR A 58 -19.07 1.56 -29.53
N SER A 59 -18.06 0.83 -29.06
CA SER A 59 -16.94 1.38 -28.33
C SER A 59 -15.66 0.57 -28.53
N SER A 60 -14.51 1.22 -28.32
CA SER A 60 -13.23 0.57 -28.04
C SER A 60 -12.96 0.71 -26.57
N GLN A 61 -13.12 -0.37 -25.80
CA GLN A 61 -13.04 -0.38 -24.34
C GLN A 61 -11.72 -0.95 -23.85
N LEU A 62 -10.99 -0.18 -23.03
CA LEU A 62 -9.88 -0.71 -22.26
C LEU A 62 -10.39 -1.72 -21.23
N CYS A 63 -9.85 -2.93 -21.25
CA CYS A 63 -10.21 -4.02 -20.36
C CYS A 63 -9.00 -4.52 -19.58
N MET A 64 -9.23 -4.82 -18.29
CA MET A 64 -8.21 -5.31 -17.38
C MET A 64 -8.60 -6.69 -16.84
N ARG A 65 -7.75 -7.70 -17.06
CA ARG A 65 -7.96 -9.09 -16.60
C ARG A 65 -6.75 -9.57 -15.79
N ALA A 66 -6.60 -8.99 -14.58
CA ALA A 66 -5.50 -9.31 -13.67
C ALA A 66 -5.98 -9.59 -12.23
N GLY A 67 -7.17 -10.13 -12.08
CA GLY A 67 -7.77 -10.45 -10.80
C GLY A 67 -9.27 -10.71 -10.90
N GLY A 68 -9.85 -11.32 -9.89
CA GLY A 68 -11.26 -11.71 -9.89
C GLY A 68 -11.52 -12.95 -10.75
N LYS A 69 -12.74 -13.07 -11.32
CA LYS A 69 -13.16 -14.23 -12.10
C LYS A 69 -12.40 -14.37 -13.43
N HIS A 70 -12.13 -13.25 -14.09
CA HIS A 70 -11.34 -13.19 -15.31
C HIS A 70 -9.91 -12.76 -14.96
N ASN A 71 -8.98 -13.70 -14.98
CA ASN A 71 -7.59 -13.47 -14.60
C ASN A 71 -6.64 -14.14 -15.59
N ASP A 72 -5.99 -13.34 -16.42
CA ASP A 72 -5.05 -13.81 -17.44
C ASP A 72 -3.58 -13.64 -17.03
N LEU A 73 -3.33 -13.09 -15.83
CA LEU A 73 -1.99 -12.70 -15.35
C LEU A 73 -0.94 -13.82 -15.50
N GLU A 74 -1.30 -15.06 -15.17
CA GLU A 74 -0.37 -16.19 -15.20
C GLU A 74 -0.07 -16.68 -16.62
N ASN A 75 -0.95 -16.39 -17.60
CA ASN A 75 -0.81 -16.78 -18.98
C ASN A 75 0.06 -15.81 -19.79
N VAL A 76 0.15 -14.55 -19.31
CA VAL A 76 0.95 -13.52 -19.99
C VAL A 76 2.41 -13.90 -20.05
N GLY A 77 2.98 -13.77 -21.24
CA GLY A 77 4.35 -14.15 -21.57
C GLY A 77 4.50 -15.57 -22.13
N TYR A 78 3.63 -16.50 -21.69
CA TYR A 78 3.72 -17.92 -22.06
C TYR A 78 2.79 -18.32 -23.20
N THR A 79 1.75 -17.54 -23.46
CA THR A 79 0.84 -17.71 -24.60
C THR A 79 1.02 -16.59 -25.61
N ALA A 80 0.55 -16.81 -26.83
CA ALA A 80 0.63 -15.83 -27.90
C ALA A 80 -0.43 -14.70 -27.82
N ARG A 81 -1.47 -14.87 -27.00
CA ARG A 81 -2.73 -14.13 -27.10
C ARG A 81 -3.25 -13.47 -25.82
N HIS A 82 -2.67 -13.76 -24.65
CA HIS A 82 -3.18 -13.23 -23.38
C HIS A 82 -2.44 -11.99 -22.93
N HIS A 83 -3.21 -11.02 -22.41
CA HIS A 83 -2.75 -9.74 -21.86
C HIS A 83 -3.46 -9.44 -20.56
N THR A 84 -2.78 -8.72 -19.65
CA THR A 84 -3.44 -8.16 -18.47
C THR A 84 -4.31 -6.97 -18.82
N LEU A 85 -3.83 -6.11 -19.73
CA LEU A 85 -4.55 -4.98 -20.29
C LEU A 85 -4.69 -5.17 -21.79
N PHE A 86 -5.90 -5.00 -22.35
CA PHE A 86 -6.16 -5.06 -23.79
C PHE A 86 -7.33 -4.15 -24.17
N GLU A 87 -7.48 -3.89 -25.47
CA GLU A 87 -8.63 -3.16 -25.98
C GLU A 87 -9.66 -4.14 -26.61
N MET A 88 -10.90 -4.01 -26.16
CA MET A 88 -12.04 -4.76 -26.67
C MET A 88 -12.90 -3.86 -27.55
N LEU A 89 -12.99 -4.18 -28.83
CA LEU A 89 -13.87 -3.52 -29.77
C LEU A 89 -15.25 -4.17 -29.69
N GLY A 90 -16.26 -3.41 -29.34
CA GLY A 90 -17.61 -3.91 -29.07
C GLY A 90 -18.70 -3.18 -29.82
N ASN A 91 -19.68 -3.96 -30.32
CA ASN A 91 -20.96 -3.43 -30.76
C ASN A 91 -22.09 -4.04 -29.95
N PHE A 92 -23.06 -3.23 -29.60
CA PHE A 92 -24.12 -3.52 -28.64
C PHE A 92 -25.48 -3.21 -29.25
N SER A 93 -26.46 -4.07 -28.93
CA SER A 93 -27.88 -3.84 -29.25
C SER A 93 -28.70 -4.00 -27.99
N PHE A 94 -29.42 -2.96 -27.60
CA PHE A 94 -30.29 -2.97 -26.44
C PHE A 94 -31.72 -3.35 -26.82
N GLY A 95 -31.90 -4.60 -27.27
CA GLY A 95 -33.17 -5.15 -27.74
C GLY A 95 -33.71 -4.47 -29.01
N ASP A 96 -32.83 -4.10 -29.94
CA ASP A 96 -33.13 -3.58 -31.25
C ASP A 96 -32.93 -4.67 -32.32
N TYR A 97 -31.73 -5.10 -32.57
CA TYR A 97 -31.41 -6.29 -33.36
C TYR A 97 -30.89 -7.44 -32.52
N PHE A 98 -30.88 -8.65 -33.07
CA PHE A 98 -30.41 -9.84 -32.37
C PHE A 98 -29.49 -10.69 -33.26
N LYS A 99 -29.51 -12.02 -33.14
CA LYS A 99 -28.52 -12.96 -33.74
C LYS A 99 -28.26 -12.74 -35.21
N GLU A 100 -29.33 -12.64 -36.04
CA GLU A 100 -29.18 -12.57 -37.48
C GLU A 100 -28.37 -11.36 -37.95
N GLU A 101 -28.71 -10.19 -37.48
CA GLU A 101 -28.01 -8.97 -37.87
C GLU A 101 -26.62 -8.89 -37.21
N ALA A 102 -26.44 -9.36 -35.95
CA ALA A 102 -25.15 -9.43 -35.31
C ALA A 102 -24.16 -10.31 -36.11
N ILE A 103 -24.59 -11.49 -36.52
CA ILE A 103 -23.81 -12.42 -37.33
C ILE A 103 -23.50 -11.80 -38.70
N LEU A 104 -24.48 -11.19 -39.36
CA LEU A 104 -24.30 -10.50 -40.64
C LEU A 104 -23.23 -9.41 -40.56
N PHE A 105 -23.32 -8.52 -39.53
CA PHE A 105 -22.39 -7.42 -39.33
C PHE A 105 -20.97 -7.95 -39.04
N ALA A 106 -20.86 -8.93 -38.17
CA ALA A 106 -19.58 -9.55 -37.84
C ALA A 106 -18.92 -10.17 -39.05
N TRP A 107 -19.68 -10.95 -39.85
CA TRP A 107 -19.18 -11.57 -41.08
C TRP A 107 -18.76 -10.53 -42.12
N GLU A 108 -19.58 -9.50 -42.32
CA GLU A 108 -19.26 -8.38 -43.22
C GLU A 108 -17.96 -7.70 -42.84
N PHE A 109 -17.81 -7.35 -41.56
CA PHE A 109 -16.63 -6.68 -41.06
C PHE A 109 -15.36 -7.51 -41.19
N VAL A 110 -15.41 -8.76 -40.76
CA VAL A 110 -14.24 -9.68 -40.79
C VAL A 110 -13.79 -9.98 -42.23
N THR A 111 -14.75 -10.17 -43.14
CA THR A 111 -14.41 -10.61 -44.54
C THR A 111 -14.18 -9.45 -45.50
N LYS A 112 -14.92 -8.34 -45.37
CA LYS A 112 -14.83 -7.21 -46.32
C LYS A 112 -13.92 -6.09 -45.80
N ASN A 113 -14.04 -5.69 -44.55
CA ASN A 113 -13.26 -4.59 -43.99
C ASN A 113 -11.85 -5.08 -43.54
N LEU A 114 -11.76 -6.17 -42.79
CA LEU A 114 -10.47 -6.73 -42.39
C LEU A 114 -9.83 -7.60 -43.48
N GLY A 115 -10.61 -8.11 -44.44
CA GLY A 115 -10.11 -8.85 -45.59
C GLY A 115 -9.69 -10.31 -45.28
N PHE A 116 -10.12 -10.88 -44.17
CA PHE A 116 -9.85 -12.29 -43.88
C PHE A 116 -10.62 -13.21 -44.84
N LYS A 117 -9.96 -14.29 -45.26
CA LYS A 117 -10.54 -15.20 -46.26
C LYS A 117 -11.55 -16.13 -45.60
N PRO A 118 -12.78 -16.22 -46.12
CA PRO A 118 -13.83 -17.14 -45.59
C PRO A 118 -13.38 -18.56 -45.33
N LYS A 119 -12.44 -19.07 -46.13
CA LYS A 119 -11.92 -20.44 -46.03
C LYS A 119 -11.07 -20.68 -44.77
N ASP A 120 -10.50 -19.61 -44.18
CA ASP A 120 -9.62 -19.69 -43.02
C ASP A 120 -10.41 -19.40 -41.71
N LEU A 121 -11.74 -19.12 -41.82
CA LEU A 121 -12.59 -18.80 -40.66
C LEU A 121 -13.38 -20.03 -40.18
N TYR A 122 -13.45 -20.18 -38.87
CA TYR A 122 -14.15 -21.23 -38.14
C TYR A 122 -15.05 -20.59 -37.09
N ILE A 123 -16.14 -21.25 -36.74
CA ILE A 123 -17.16 -20.73 -35.82
C ILE A 123 -17.42 -21.73 -34.71
N SER A 124 -17.37 -21.29 -33.48
CA SER A 124 -17.94 -22.02 -32.33
C SER A 124 -19.33 -21.46 -31.99
N VAL A 125 -20.22 -22.34 -31.55
CA VAL A 125 -21.57 -21.99 -31.09
C VAL A 125 -21.92 -22.80 -29.85
N HIS A 126 -22.78 -22.26 -29.01
CA HIS A 126 -23.27 -23.00 -27.83
C HIS A 126 -24.03 -24.25 -28.28
N GLU A 127 -23.80 -25.38 -27.62
CA GLU A 127 -24.37 -26.70 -28.00
C GLU A 127 -25.89 -26.74 -28.15
N LYS A 128 -26.61 -25.84 -27.39
CA LYS A 128 -28.07 -25.74 -27.42
C LYS A 128 -28.60 -24.63 -28.35
N ASP A 129 -27.72 -23.93 -29.06
CA ASP A 129 -28.11 -22.81 -29.95
C ASP A 129 -28.18 -23.22 -31.42
N ASP A 130 -29.18 -24.05 -31.75
CA ASP A 130 -29.43 -24.49 -33.14
C ASP A 130 -29.82 -23.35 -34.08
N GLU A 131 -30.32 -22.24 -33.54
CA GLU A 131 -30.64 -21.05 -34.35
C GLU A 131 -29.35 -20.42 -34.85
N ALA A 132 -28.34 -20.21 -34.00
CA ALA A 132 -27.06 -19.67 -34.37
C ALA A 132 -26.36 -20.56 -35.42
N VAL A 133 -26.43 -21.90 -35.27
CA VAL A 133 -25.90 -22.83 -36.28
C VAL A 133 -26.48 -22.52 -37.64
N LYS A 134 -27.83 -22.50 -37.78
CA LYS A 134 -28.53 -22.24 -39.06
C LYS A 134 -28.20 -20.85 -39.65
N LEU A 135 -27.98 -19.87 -38.83
CA LEU A 135 -27.59 -18.55 -39.29
C LEU A 135 -26.16 -18.54 -39.84
N TRP A 136 -25.23 -19.24 -39.17
CA TRP A 136 -23.85 -19.34 -39.60
C TRP A 136 -23.67 -20.21 -40.83
N GLU A 137 -24.53 -21.25 -41.08
CA GLU A 137 -24.53 -22.06 -42.28
C GLU A 137 -24.75 -21.26 -43.55
N LYS A 138 -25.32 -20.04 -43.47
CA LYS A 138 -25.44 -19.12 -44.60
C LYS A 138 -24.07 -18.60 -45.09
N PHE A 139 -23.05 -18.66 -44.27
CA PHE A 139 -21.73 -18.07 -44.50
C PHE A 139 -20.58 -19.07 -44.49
N VAL A 140 -20.67 -20.09 -43.63
CA VAL A 140 -19.60 -21.05 -43.37
C VAL A 140 -20.15 -22.48 -43.53
N PRO A 141 -19.45 -23.39 -44.17
CA PRO A 141 -19.83 -24.80 -44.23
C PRO A 141 -19.94 -25.43 -42.85
N PHE A 142 -20.86 -26.34 -42.66
CA PHE A 142 -21.15 -26.97 -41.36
C PHE A 142 -19.93 -27.65 -40.72
N ASP A 143 -19.00 -28.21 -41.50
CA ASP A 143 -17.76 -28.81 -41.03
C ASP A 143 -16.79 -27.85 -40.34
N ARG A 144 -17.03 -26.54 -40.48
CA ARG A 144 -16.28 -25.47 -39.75
C ARG A 144 -17.09 -24.82 -38.64
N ILE A 145 -18.25 -25.38 -38.32
CA ILE A 145 -19.07 -24.91 -37.17
C ILE A 145 -19.00 -25.98 -36.09
N LYS A 146 -18.48 -25.64 -34.93
CA LYS A 146 -18.35 -26.57 -33.79
C LYS A 146 -19.28 -26.17 -32.67
N LYS A 147 -20.07 -27.11 -32.15
CA LYS A 147 -20.86 -26.95 -30.93
C LYS A 147 -20.00 -27.18 -29.72
N MET A 148 -20.00 -26.25 -28.78
CA MET A 148 -19.26 -26.31 -27.51
C MET A 148 -20.17 -26.04 -26.31
N GLY A 149 -19.75 -26.46 -25.16
CA GLY A 149 -20.53 -26.35 -23.92
C GLY A 149 -20.45 -24.98 -23.22
N ASP A 150 -21.02 -24.94 -21.99
CA ASP A 150 -21.08 -23.75 -21.18
C ASP A 150 -19.69 -23.14 -20.85
N LYS A 151 -18.64 -23.96 -20.78
CA LYS A 151 -17.26 -23.51 -20.53
C LYS A 151 -16.78 -22.54 -21.60
N ASP A 152 -17.10 -22.83 -22.87
CA ASP A 152 -16.52 -22.12 -24.02
C ASP A 152 -17.51 -21.13 -24.65
N ASN A 153 -18.79 -21.52 -24.80
CA ASN A 153 -19.79 -20.73 -25.53
C ASN A 153 -20.97 -20.24 -24.66
N PHE A 154 -20.77 -20.05 -23.36
CA PHE A 154 -21.72 -19.33 -22.50
C PHE A 154 -20.98 -18.24 -21.69
N TRP A 155 -21.19 -17.00 -22.11
CA TRP A 155 -20.52 -15.86 -21.48
C TRP A 155 -21.32 -15.31 -20.31
N GLN A 156 -20.60 -14.85 -19.26
CA GLN A 156 -21.17 -14.18 -18.08
C GLN A 156 -20.22 -13.12 -17.56
N MET A 157 -20.77 -11.99 -17.13
CA MET A 157 -20.00 -10.83 -16.70
C MET A 157 -19.19 -11.11 -15.42
N GLY A 158 -19.80 -11.77 -14.46
CA GLY A 158 -19.25 -12.07 -13.14
C GLY A 158 -20.00 -13.23 -12.49
N ASP A 159 -20.04 -13.27 -11.16
CA ASP A 159 -20.85 -14.26 -10.43
C ASP A 159 -22.35 -13.96 -10.53
N SER A 160 -22.69 -12.71 -10.81
CA SER A 160 -24.05 -12.24 -11.11
C SER A 160 -24.02 -11.23 -12.26
N GLY A 161 -25.18 -10.99 -12.88
CA GLY A 161 -25.37 -10.02 -13.96
C GLY A 161 -25.78 -10.65 -15.29
N PRO A 162 -25.81 -9.85 -16.37
CA PRO A 162 -26.22 -10.29 -17.68
C PRO A 162 -25.34 -11.42 -18.22
N CYS A 163 -25.96 -12.40 -18.89
CA CYS A 163 -25.29 -13.54 -19.48
C CYS A 163 -26.08 -14.15 -20.62
N GLY A 164 -25.44 -15.02 -21.41
CA GLY A 164 -26.11 -15.74 -22.49
C GLY A 164 -25.17 -16.61 -23.29
N PRO A 165 -25.73 -17.47 -24.17
CA PRO A 165 -24.93 -18.26 -25.12
C PRO A 165 -24.21 -17.32 -26.09
N CYS A 166 -23.07 -17.77 -26.62
CA CYS A 166 -22.32 -16.99 -27.60
C CYS A 166 -21.88 -17.81 -28.80
N SER A 167 -21.52 -17.07 -29.84
CA SER A 167 -20.79 -17.60 -31.02
C SER A 167 -19.45 -16.89 -31.10
N GLU A 168 -18.39 -17.64 -31.40
CA GLU A 168 -17.05 -17.09 -31.54
C GLU A 168 -16.50 -17.32 -32.94
N ILE A 169 -15.84 -16.33 -33.48
CA ILE A 169 -15.16 -16.39 -34.78
C ILE A 169 -13.68 -16.67 -34.53
N TYR A 170 -13.18 -17.71 -35.10
CA TYR A 170 -11.80 -18.14 -35.09
C TYR A 170 -11.15 -18.02 -36.46
N ILE A 171 -9.84 -17.80 -36.46
CA ILE A 171 -9.03 -17.89 -37.68
C ILE A 171 -8.04 -19.05 -37.55
N ASP A 172 -7.97 -19.91 -38.58
CA ASP A 172 -6.91 -20.93 -38.72
C ASP A 172 -5.62 -20.25 -39.22
N GLN A 173 -4.61 -20.16 -38.37
CA GLN A 173 -3.29 -19.62 -38.72
C GLN A 173 -2.41 -20.59 -39.49
N GLY A 174 -2.92 -21.81 -39.76
CA GLY A 174 -2.30 -22.85 -40.60
C GLY A 174 -1.36 -23.80 -39.85
N GLU A 175 -1.25 -25.03 -40.37
CA GLU A 175 -0.45 -26.08 -39.72
C GLU A 175 1.06 -25.87 -39.75
N LYS A 176 1.55 -24.98 -40.60
CA LYS A 176 2.98 -24.80 -40.82
C LYS A 176 3.73 -24.47 -39.54
N HIS A 177 3.13 -23.66 -38.69
CA HIS A 177 3.75 -23.12 -37.49
C HIS A 177 3.24 -23.77 -36.19
N PHE A 178 2.14 -24.48 -36.24
CA PHE A 178 1.41 -25.07 -35.13
C PHE A 178 1.28 -26.59 -35.30
N LYS A 179 1.99 -27.33 -34.46
CA LYS A 179 2.07 -28.82 -34.52
C LYS A 179 1.86 -29.49 -33.17
N GLY A 180 1.38 -28.74 -32.16
CA GLY A 180 1.05 -29.30 -30.87
C GLY A 180 -0.16 -30.23 -30.90
N SER A 181 -0.29 -31.08 -29.91
CA SER A 181 -1.44 -31.98 -29.74
C SER A 181 -2.77 -31.25 -29.62
N GLU A 182 -2.72 -30.01 -29.12
CA GLU A 182 -3.88 -29.15 -28.87
C GLU A 182 -4.16 -28.16 -30.02
N ASP A 183 -3.38 -28.20 -31.13
CA ASP A 183 -3.53 -27.29 -32.28
C ASP A 183 -4.61 -27.79 -33.28
N TYR A 184 -5.80 -28.07 -32.74
CA TYR A 184 -6.99 -28.44 -33.54
C TYR A 184 -8.16 -27.52 -33.17
N PHE A 185 -9.17 -27.41 -34.03
CA PHE A 185 -10.31 -26.52 -33.76
C PHE A 185 -11.10 -26.97 -32.55
N GLY A 186 -11.11 -26.13 -31.51
CA GLY A 186 -11.67 -26.37 -30.19
C GLY A 186 -10.71 -27.10 -29.25
N GLY A 187 -9.39 -27.10 -29.53
CA GLY A 187 -8.31 -27.36 -28.59
C GLY A 187 -7.78 -26.08 -27.95
N GLU A 188 -6.91 -26.25 -26.97
CA GLU A 188 -6.32 -25.10 -26.20
C GLU A 188 -5.09 -24.50 -26.90
N GLY A 189 -4.69 -25.03 -28.11
CA GLY A 189 -3.54 -24.56 -28.87
C GLY A 189 -3.74 -23.17 -29.50
N ASP A 190 -2.67 -22.63 -30.10
CA ASP A 190 -2.67 -21.28 -30.67
C ASP A 190 -2.98 -21.26 -32.18
N ARG A 191 -3.16 -22.42 -32.85
CA ARG A 191 -3.47 -22.46 -34.26
C ARG A 191 -4.79 -21.79 -34.61
N PHE A 192 -5.85 -22.12 -33.88
CA PHE A 192 -7.18 -21.55 -34.06
C PHE A 192 -7.37 -20.39 -33.07
N LEU A 193 -7.10 -19.19 -33.54
CA LEU A 193 -7.17 -18.00 -32.71
C LEU A 193 -8.58 -17.41 -32.74
N GLU A 194 -9.24 -17.37 -31.59
CA GLU A 194 -10.47 -16.60 -31.38
C GLU A 194 -10.18 -15.12 -31.57
N ILE A 195 -10.91 -14.48 -32.49
CA ILE A 195 -10.76 -13.04 -32.79
C ILE A 195 -11.96 -12.23 -32.33
N TRP A 196 -13.15 -12.82 -32.26
CA TRP A 196 -14.37 -12.10 -31.92
C TRP A 196 -15.39 -13.01 -31.24
N ASN A 197 -15.93 -12.57 -30.10
CA ASN A 197 -17.02 -13.22 -29.40
C ASN A 197 -18.31 -12.42 -29.56
N LEU A 198 -19.39 -13.07 -30.02
CA LEU A 198 -20.73 -12.51 -30.19
C LEU A 198 -21.64 -13.14 -29.11
N VAL A 199 -21.94 -12.36 -28.07
CA VAL A 199 -22.76 -12.81 -26.94
C VAL A 199 -24.22 -12.46 -27.19
N PHE A 200 -25.08 -13.44 -27.14
CA PHE A 200 -26.54 -13.33 -27.26
C PHE A 200 -27.14 -13.23 -25.87
N MET A 201 -27.12 -11.99 -25.31
CA MET A 201 -27.60 -11.69 -23.97
C MET A 201 -29.08 -11.97 -23.82
N GLN A 202 -29.45 -13.01 -23.10
CA GLN A 202 -30.83 -13.46 -22.91
C GLN A 202 -31.23 -13.54 -21.45
N TYR A 203 -30.25 -13.68 -20.55
CA TYR A 203 -30.49 -13.94 -19.14
C TYR A 203 -29.73 -12.99 -18.22
N GLU A 204 -30.28 -12.82 -17.03
CA GLU A 204 -29.59 -12.27 -15.86
C GLU A 204 -29.38 -13.37 -14.84
N ARG A 205 -28.16 -13.52 -14.36
CA ARG A 205 -27.79 -14.43 -13.28
C ARG A 205 -27.82 -13.71 -11.95
N SER A 206 -28.61 -14.22 -10.99
CA SER A 206 -28.60 -13.76 -9.59
C SER A 206 -27.38 -14.28 -8.84
N ASN A 207 -27.11 -13.71 -7.65
CA ASN A 207 -26.04 -14.18 -6.75
C ASN A 207 -26.20 -15.65 -6.33
N ASP A 208 -27.44 -16.16 -6.34
CA ASP A 208 -27.75 -17.57 -6.03
C ASP A 208 -27.59 -18.48 -7.26
N GLY A 209 -27.15 -17.93 -8.39
CA GLY A 209 -26.92 -18.66 -9.65
C GLY A 209 -28.16 -18.91 -10.49
N VAL A 210 -29.33 -18.38 -10.11
CA VAL A 210 -30.58 -18.54 -10.84
C VAL A 210 -30.58 -17.64 -12.09
N LEU A 211 -31.00 -18.19 -13.23
CA LEU A 211 -31.13 -17.46 -14.49
C LEU A 211 -32.57 -16.96 -14.67
N SER A 212 -32.74 -15.65 -14.85
CA SER A 212 -34.00 -15.03 -15.26
C SER A 212 -33.87 -14.39 -16.64
N PRO A 213 -34.92 -14.37 -17.45
CA PRO A 213 -34.86 -13.69 -18.74
C PRO A 213 -34.62 -12.20 -18.59
N LEU A 214 -33.75 -11.62 -19.45
CA LEU A 214 -33.63 -10.17 -19.57
C LEU A 214 -34.92 -9.55 -20.10
N PRO A 215 -35.18 -8.26 -19.83
CA PRO A 215 -36.35 -7.55 -20.35
C PRO A 215 -36.49 -7.65 -21.87
N LYS A 216 -35.36 -7.68 -22.59
CA LYS A 216 -35.29 -7.93 -24.04
C LYS A 216 -34.01 -8.65 -24.39
N PRO A 217 -34.03 -9.61 -25.33
CA PRO A 217 -32.82 -10.16 -25.90
C PRO A 217 -31.95 -9.05 -26.50
N SER A 218 -30.70 -9.08 -26.20
CA SER A 218 -29.74 -8.01 -26.51
C SER A 218 -28.45 -8.59 -27.08
N ILE A 219 -27.62 -7.73 -27.68
CA ILE A 219 -26.32 -8.13 -28.22
C ILE A 219 -25.21 -7.43 -27.47
N ASP A 220 -24.20 -8.20 -27.07
CA ASP A 220 -22.89 -7.76 -26.64
C ASP A 220 -21.84 -8.47 -27.50
N THR A 221 -20.85 -7.74 -27.99
CA THR A 221 -19.73 -8.38 -28.69
C THR A 221 -18.39 -7.85 -28.21
N GLY A 222 -17.35 -8.70 -28.34
CA GLY A 222 -15.99 -8.33 -27.98
C GLY A 222 -14.97 -8.90 -28.95
N MET A 223 -14.32 -8.03 -29.72
CA MET A 223 -13.21 -8.35 -30.61
C MET A 223 -11.90 -7.82 -30.01
N GLY A 224 -10.90 -8.67 -29.87
CA GLY A 224 -9.58 -8.28 -29.34
C GLY A 224 -8.78 -7.48 -30.36
N LEU A 225 -8.53 -6.20 -30.08
CA LEU A 225 -7.76 -5.32 -30.96
C LEU A 225 -6.37 -5.88 -31.24
N GLU A 226 -5.65 -6.30 -30.19
CA GLU A 226 -4.27 -6.81 -30.28
C GLU A 226 -4.18 -8.07 -31.13
N ARG A 227 -5.17 -8.98 -31.02
CA ARG A 227 -5.24 -10.20 -31.83
C ARG A 227 -5.40 -9.89 -33.31
N VAL A 228 -6.34 -9.01 -33.63
CA VAL A 228 -6.62 -8.60 -35.01
C VAL A 228 -5.45 -7.82 -35.60
N GLN A 229 -4.81 -6.95 -34.83
CA GLN A 229 -3.62 -6.20 -35.27
C GLN A 229 -2.49 -7.15 -35.66
N ALA A 230 -2.18 -8.13 -34.81
CA ALA A 230 -1.14 -9.10 -35.07
C ALA A 230 -1.44 -9.90 -36.38
N LEU A 231 -2.68 -10.36 -36.54
CA LEU A 231 -3.08 -11.10 -37.73
C LEU A 231 -2.96 -10.29 -39.01
N LEU A 232 -3.38 -9.03 -39.02
CA LEU A 232 -3.27 -8.12 -40.17
C LEU A 232 -1.82 -7.78 -40.52
N GLU A 233 -0.94 -7.80 -39.52
CA GLU A 233 0.51 -7.63 -39.69
C GLU A 233 1.22 -8.98 -40.00
N HIS A 234 0.47 -10.08 -40.20
CA HIS A 234 0.99 -11.42 -40.44
C HIS A 234 1.92 -11.92 -39.34
N LYS A 235 1.65 -11.53 -38.07
CA LYS A 235 2.35 -11.99 -36.89
C LYS A 235 1.60 -13.16 -36.23
N LEU A 236 2.34 -14.11 -35.68
CA LEU A 236 1.77 -15.29 -35.00
C LEU A 236 1.58 -15.03 -33.47
N ASN A 237 2.00 -13.89 -33.00
CA ASN A 237 1.96 -13.52 -31.61
C ASN A 237 1.60 -12.03 -31.48
N ASN A 238 0.72 -11.71 -30.56
CA ASN A 238 0.29 -10.32 -30.33
C ASN A 238 1.47 -9.40 -29.99
N PHE A 239 2.46 -9.92 -29.25
CA PHE A 239 3.63 -9.16 -28.82
C PHE A 239 4.61 -8.81 -29.94
N ASP A 240 4.47 -9.46 -31.10
CA ASP A 240 5.29 -9.18 -32.28
C ASP A 240 4.69 -8.07 -33.16
N SER A 241 3.52 -7.55 -32.79
CA SER A 241 2.83 -6.50 -33.55
C SER A 241 3.44 -5.11 -33.27
N SER A 242 3.09 -4.17 -34.15
CA SER A 242 3.46 -2.75 -34.00
C SER A 242 3.01 -2.10 -32.69
N LEU A 243 2.02 -2.69 -32.00
CA LEU A 243 1.57 -2.23 -30.69
C LEU A 243 2.60 -2.48 -29.57
N PHE A 244 3.46 -3.47 -29.71
CA PHE A 244 4.47 -3.84 -28.71
C PHE A 244 5.90 -3.61 -29.18
N ALA A 245 6.14 -3.44 -30.48
CA ALA A 245 7.49 -3.30 -31.04
C ALA A 245 8.34 -2.21 -30.32
N PRO A 246 7.86 -0.99 -30.07
CA PRO A 246 8.64 0.01 -29.35
C PRO A 246 9.02 -0.39 -27.94
N LEU A 247 8.14 -1.17 -27.26
CA LEU A 247 8.42 -1.67 -25.91
C LEU A 247 9.48 -2.77 -25.94
N MET A 248 9.45 -3.64 -26.94
CA MET A 248 10.47 -4.68 -27.13
C MET A 248 11.83 -4.07 -27.44
N GLU A 249 11.88 -3.00 -28.25
CA GLU A 249 13.09 -2.25 -28.54
C GLU A 249 13.69 -1.64 -27.28
N GLU A 250 12.90 -0.92 -26.48
CA GLU A 250 13.35 -0.34 -25.21
C GLU A 250 13.89 -1.41 -24.24
N ILE A 251 13.19 -2.55 -24.10
CA ILE A 251 13.65 -3.65 -23.26
C ILE A 251 14.96 -4.25 -23.80
N SER A 252 15.11 -4.40 -25.11
CA SER A 252 16.35 -4.88 -25.72
C SER A 252 17.51 -3.92 -25.46
N GLU A 253 17.30 -2.62 -25.55
CA GLU A 253 18.33 -1.60 -25.25
C GLU A 253 18.73 -1.66 -23.79
N LEU A 254 17.77 -1.74 -22.86
CA LEU A 254 18.02 -1.79 -21.43
C LEU A 254 18.77 -3.06 -20.99
N THR A 255 18.43 -4.21 -21.59
CA THR A 255 19.01 -5.50 -21.22
C THR A 255 20.23 -5.89 -22.04
N SER A 256 20.44 -5.26 -23.21
CA SER A 256 21.39 -5.69 -24.24
C SER A 256 21.15 -7.14 -24.73
N LEU A 257 19.91 -7.63 -24.63
CA LEU A 257 19.48 -8.96 -25.08
C LEU A 257 18.62 -8.85 -26.34
N ASP A 258 18.64 -9.91 -27.15
CA ASP A 258 17.73 -10.04 -28.28
C ASP A 258 16.37 -10.60 -27.81
N TYR A 259 15.28 -10.02 -28.28
CA TYR A 259 13.92 -10.53 -28.02
C TYR A 259 13.72 -11.99 -28.44
N ALA A 260 14.40 -12.44 -29.52
CA ALA A 260 14.35 -13.85 -29.96
C ALA A 260 15.12 -14.83 -29.06
N SER A 261 15.70 -14.35 -27.93
CA SER A 261 16.45 -15.17 -26.98
C SER A 261 15.55 -16.08 -26.13
N GLU A 262 16.18 -16.88 -25.27
CA GLU A 262 15.47 -17.69 -24.26
C GLU A 262 14.63 -16.86 -23.28
N PHE A 263 14.90 -15.54 -23.18
CA PHE A 263 14.16 -14.60 -22.35
C PHE A 263 12.90 -14.03 -22.99
N GLN A 264 12.48 -14.52 -24.17
CA GLN A 264 11.28 -14.04 -24.89
C GLN A 264 10.04 -13.94 -23.98
N PRO A 265 9.73 -14.92 -23.11
CA PRO A 265 8.61 -14.77 -22.16
C PRO A 265 8.78 -13.60 -21.20
N SER A 266 10.01 -13.32 -20.76
CA SER A 266 10.31 -12.19 -19.85
C SER A 266 10.10 -10.84 -20.54
N PHE A 267 10.50 -10.68 -21.78
CA PHE A 267 10.22 -9.50 -22.59
C PHE A 267 8.71 -9.23 -22.68
N ARG A 268 7.92 -10.26 -23.00
CA ARG A 268 6.46 -10.14 -23.12
C ARG A 268 5.79 -9.75 -21.81
N VAL A 269 6.23 -10.34 -20.69
CA VAL A 269 5.74 -9.99 -19.36
C VAL A 269 6.06 -8.54 -19.04
N VAL A 270 7.30 -8.09 -19.24
CA VAL A 270 7.70 -6.71 -18.95
C VAL A 270 6.91 -5.72 -19.79
N ALA A 271 6.75 -5.97 -21.11
CA ALA A 271 6.02 -5.09 -22.01
C ALA A 271 4.52 -4.99 -21.66
N ASP A 272 3.84 -6.13 -21.44
CA ASP A 272 2.43 -6.17 -21.03
C ASP A 272 2.21 -5.45 -19.71
N HIS A 273 3.05 -5.73 -18.71
CA HIS A 273 2.89 -5.21 -17.37
C HIS A 273 3.27 -3.72 -17.27
N ALA A 274 4.23 -3.25 -18.06
CA ALA A 274 4.51 -1.82 -18.22
C ALA A 274 3.28 -1.09 -18.79
N ARG A 275 2.63 -1.68 -19.81
CA ARG A 275 1.39 -1.12 -20.39
C ARG A 275 0.27 -1.06 -19.35
N ALA A 276 0.02 -2.16 -18.65
CA ALA A 276 -1.00 -2.21 -17.59
C ALA A 276 -0.72 -1.19 -16.46
N ALA A 277 0.52 -1.09 -15.99
CA ALA A 277 0.90 -0.15 -14.94
C ALA A 277 0.72 1.31 -15.38
N ALA A 278 1.13 1.66 -16.61
CA ALA A 278 0.98 3.01 -17.14
C ALA A 278 -0.48 3.46 -17.15
N PHE A 279 -1.39 2.63 -17.68
CA PHE A 279 -2.81 2.96 -17.77
C PHE A 279 -3.49 3.01 -16.40
N LEU A 280 -3.18 2.08 -15.48
CA LEU A 280 -3.76 2.07 -14.15
C LEU A 280 -3.33 3.29 -13.33
N LEU A 281 -2.03 3.61 -13.31
CA LEU A 281 -1.50 4.78 -12.62
C LEU A 281 -2.08 6.08 -13.19
N ALA A 282 -2.12 6.22 -14.51
CA ALA A 282 -2.69 7.40 -15.18
C ALA A 282 -4.18 7.59 -14.90
N GLN A 283 -4.91 6.52 -14.56
CA GLN A 283 -6.32 6.58 -14.16
C GLN A 283 -6.51 6.62 -12.63
N GLY A 284 -5.45 6.90 -11.86
CA GLY A 284 -5.52 7.14 -10.42
C GLY A 284 -5.57 5.87 -9.56
N VAL A 285 -5.16 4.72 -10.08
CA VAL A 285 -4.94 3.52 -9.28
C VAL A 285 -3.52 3.56 -8.73
N HIS A 286 -3.37 3.84 -7.45
CA HIS A 286 -2.08 3.90 -6.77
C HIS A 286 -1.71 2.59 -6.09
N PHE A 287 -0.41 2.35 -5.85
CA PHE A 287 0.08 1.15 -5.17
C PHE A 287 -0.48 1.03 -3.75
N ASN A 288 -1.04 -0.12 -3.41
CA ASN A 288 -1.61 -0.38 -2.08
C ASN A 288 -1.36 -1.84 -1.68
N LYS A 289 -1.68 -2.16 -0.41
CA LYS A 289 -1.61 -3.52 0.15
C LYS A 289 -2.85 -4.36 -0.15
N GLU A 290 -3.95 -3.74 -0.51
CA GLU A 290 -5.25 -4.36 -0.73
C GLU A 290 -5.93 -3.83 -1.99
N GLY A 291 -6.95 -4.51 -2.46
CA GLY A 291 -7.80 -4.08 -3.55
C GLY A 291 -7.05 -3.88 -4.88
N ARG A 292 -7.45 -2.88 -5.64
CA ARG A 292 -6.91 -2.58 -6.99
C ARG A 292 -5.42 -2.22 -6.97
N GLY A 293 -4.98 -1.46 -5.96
CA GLY A 293 -3.57 -1.09 -5.80
C GLY A 293 -2.66 -2.28 -5.49
N TYR A 294 -3.18 -3.32 -4.84
CA TYR A 294 -2.46 -4.57 -4.66
C TYR A 294 -2.28 -5.34 -5.98
N VAL A 295 -3.30 -5.36 -6.83
CA VAL A 295 -3.18 -5.99 -8.17
C VAL A 295 -2.14 -5.26 -9.01
N LEU A 296 -2.15 -3.91 -9.01
CA LEU A 296 -1.12 -3.12 -9.68
C LEU A 296 0.28 -3.43 -9.15
N ARG A 297 0.44 -3.57 -7.84
CA ARG A 297 1.71 -3.97 -7.21
C ARG A 297 2.17 -5.36 -7.63
N ARG A 298 1.26 -6.33 -7.74
CA ARG A 298 1.58 -7.68 -8.26
C ARG A 298 2.11 -7.63 -9.68
N ILE A 299 1.45 -6.89 -10.56
CA ILE A 299 1.83 -6.69 -11.96
C ILE A 299 3.25 -6.10 -12.04
N LEU A 300 3.50 -5.00 -11.32
CA LEU A 300 4.81 -4.36 -11.31
C LEU A 300 5.91 -5.31 -10.80
N ARG A 301 5.69 -5.97 -9.67
CA ARG A 301 6.69 -6.87 -9.07
C ARG A 301 6.98 -8.09 -9.94
N ARG A 302 5.98 -8.58 -10.69
CA ARG A 302 6.19 -9.64 -11.67
C ARG A 302 7.09 -9.18 -12.82
N ALA A 303 6.86 -7.97 -13.34
CA ALA A 303 7.73 -7.38 -14.36
C ALA A 303 9.17 -7.18 -13.87
N LEU A 304 9.35 -6.67 -12.64
CA LEU A 304 10.67 -6.47 -12.05
C LEU A 304 11.45 -7.77 -11.87
N ARG A 305 10.78 -8.83 -11.42
CA ARG A 305 11.41 -10.15 -11.35
C ARG A 305 11.88 -10.62 -12.74
N HIS A 306 11.05 -10.45 -13.78
CA HIS A 306 11.44 -10.82 -15.13
C HIS A 306 12.60 -9.97 -15.66
N GLY A 307 12.66 -8.69 -15.32
CA GLY A 307 13.82 -7.83 -15.57
C GLY A 307 15.08 -8.31 -14.84
N TYR A 308 14.93 -8.69 -13.57
CA TYR A 308 16.05 -9.25 -12.79
C TYR A 308 16.61 -10.54 -13.40
N LEU A 309 15.74 -11.42 -13.93
CA LEU A 309 16.18 -12.64 -14.66
C LEU A 309 16.96 -12.29 -15.94
N MET A 310 16.64 -11.18 -16.58
CA MET A 310 17.36 -10.66 -17.75
C MET A 310 18.62 -9.85 -17.38
N GLY A 311 18.99 -9.81 -16.07
CA GLY A 311 20.20 -9.16 -15.59
C GLY A 311 20.04 -7.72 -15.12
N LEU A 312 18.83 -7.14 -15.16
CA LEU A 312 18.57 -5.79 -14.68
C LEU A 312 18.49 -5.77 -13.15
N LYS A 313 19.44 -5.11 -12.51
CA LYS A 313 19.50 -4.97 -11.05
C LYS A 313 19.10 -3.59 -10.53
N GLU A 314 18.98 -2.63 -11.41
CA GLU A 314 18.56 -1.27 -11.12
C GLU A 314 17.14 -1.03 -11.62
N ALA A 315 16.51 0.05 -11.19
CA ALA A 315 15.16 0.43 -11.62
C ALA A 315 15.14 0.72 -13.15
N PHE A 316 14.26 0.09 -13.85
CA PHE A 316 14.18 0.13 -15.31
C PHE A 316 12.76 0.26 -15.87
N LEU A 317 11.75 -0.31 -15.17
CA LEU A 317 10.39 -0.44 -15.70
C LEU A 317 9.74 0.92 -15.93
N HIS A 318 10.05 1.92 -15.10
CA HIS A 318 9.59 3.29 -15.26
C HIS A 318 9.97 3.89 -16.63
N LYS A 319 11.09 3.47 -17.24
CA LYS A 319 11.51 3.89 -18.59
C LYS A 319 10.58 3.26 -19.63
N VAL A 320 10.34 1.94 -19.54
CA VAL A 320 9.40 1.23 -20.41
C VAL A 320 7.98 1.80 -20.28
N VAL A 321 7.54 2.13 -19.06
CA VAL A 321 6.28 2.85 -18.79
C VAL A 321 6.25 4.22 -19.48
N GLY A 322 7.37 4.95 -19.51
CA GLY A 322 7.52 6.20 -20.24
C GLY A 322 7.27 6.04 -21.75
N VAL A 323 7.79 4.96 -22.34
CA VAL A 323 7.54 4.62 -23.76
C VAL A 323 6.06 4.32 -24.00
N VAL A 324 5.39 3.59 -23.10
CA VAL A 324 3.93 3.36 -23.16
C VAL A 324 3.18 4.68 -23.20
N CYS A 325 3.50 5.60 -22.29
CA CYS A 325 2.81 6.89 -22.21
C CYS A 325 2.98 7.71 -23.50
N GLU A 326 4.11 7.63 -24.16
CA GLU A 326 4.34 8.30 -25.45
C GLU A 326 3.58 7.63 -26.59
N GLN A 327 3.72 6.31 -26.72
CA GLN A 327 3.16 5.54 -27.82
C GLN A 327 1.63 5.65 -27.87
N PHE A 328 0.97 5.55 -26.72
CA PHE A 328 -0.49 5.57 -26.63
C PHE A 328 -1.09 6.96 -26.41
N SER A 329 -0.28 8.02 -26.37
CA SER A 329 -0.74 9.38 -26.13
C SER A 329 -1.72 9.93 -27.18
N ASN A 330 -1.60 9.50 -28.44
CA ASN A 330 -2.48 9.93 -29.52
C ASN A 330 -3.91 9.40 -29.39
N THR A 331 -4.05 8.22 -28.77
CA THR A 331 -5.37 7.58 -28.54
C THR A 331 -5.91 7.84 -27.15
N HIS A 332 -5.03 8.10 -26.18
CA HIS A 332 -5.32 8.31 -24.77
C HIS A 332 -4.52 9.52 -24.25
N ALA A 333 -5.00 10.73 -24.55
CA ALA A 333 -4.29 11.99 -24.28
C ALA A 333 -3.84 12.16 -22.80
N TYR A 334 -4.62 11.64 -21.85
CA TYR A 334 -4.29 11.70 -20.43
C TYR A 334 -2.97 11.00 -20.06
N LEU A 335 -2.50 10.05 -20.86
CA LEU A 335 -1.19 9.41 -20.65
C LEU A 335 -0.04 10.39 -20.82
N LYS A 336 -0.16 11.33 -21.79
CA LYS A 336 0.86 12.37 -22.01
C LYS A 336 0.91 13.34 -20.83
N GLU A 337 -0.26 13.74 -20.33
CA GLU A 337 -0.39 14.69 -19.23
C GLU A 337 0.14 14.11 -17.89
N SER A 338 -0.07 12.81 -17.68
CA SER A 338 0.32 12.13 -16.44
C SER A 338 1.69 11.45 -16.50
N LYS A 339 2.42 11.49 -17.64
CA LYS A 339 3.65 10.72 -17.87
C LYS A 339 4.68 10.86 -16.75
N GLU A 340 5.02 12.08 -16.35
CA GLU A 340 6.03 12.33 -15.31
C GLU A 340 5.61 11.75 -13.94
N MET A 341 4.35 11.92 -13.57
CA MET A 341 3.80 11.38 -12.33
C MET A 341 3.83 9.85 -12.35
N VAL A 342 3.37 9.24 -13.44
CA VAL A 342 3.31 7.78 -13.61
C VAL A 342 4.71 7.16 -13.55
N MET A 343 5.68 7.76 -14.26
CA MET A 343 7.09 7.31 -14.24
C MET A 343 7.69 7.41 -12.84
N LYS A 344 7.45 8.54 -12.15
CA LYS A 344 7.96 8.75 -10.79
C LYS A 344 7.40 7.73 -9.79
N GLU A 345 6.09 7.52 -9.81
CA GLU A 345 5.44 6.57 -8.88
C GLU A 345 5.87 5.13 -9.16
N CYS A 346 6.03 4.77 -10.44
CA CYS A 346 6.57 3.48 -10.84
C CYS A 346 8.01 3.31 -10.30
N PHE A 347 8.90 4.28 -10.54
CA PHE A 347 10.29 4.27 -10.07
C PHE A 347 10.40 4.07 -8.55
N GLU A 348 9.58 4.80 -7.77
CA GLU A 348 9.60 4.71 -6.30
C GLU A 348 9.15 3.34 -5.77
N GLU A 349 8.20 2.64 -6.42
CA GLU A 349 7.82 1.28 -6.04
C GLU A 349 8.84 0.25 -6.53
N GLU A 350 9.50 0.50 -7.69
CA GLU A 350 10.62 -0.33 -8.17
C GLU A 350 11.77 -0.34 -7.18
N GLU A 351 12.32 0.83 -6.81
CA GLU A 351 13.42 0.94 -5.85
C GLU A 351 13.10 0.17 -4.57
N ARG A 352 11.90 0.37 -4.05
CA ARG A 352 11.45 -0.27 -2.81
C ARG A 352 11.36 -1.78 -2.88
N PHE A 353 11.00 -2.34 -4.02
CA PHE A 353 10.96 -3.79 -4.20
C PHE A 353 12.36 -4.37 -4.47
N LEU A 354 13.19 -3.66 -5.23
CA LEU A 354 14.56 -4.07 -5.51
C LEU A 354 15.40 -4.20 -4.25
N GLU A 355 15.17 -3.36 -3.21
CA GLU A 355 15.84 -3.49 -1.89
C GLU A 355 15.68 -4.89 -1.26
N THR A 356 14.56 -5.56 -1.51
CA THR A 356 14.25 -6.87 -0.93
C THR A 356 14.32 -8.01 -1.92
N LEU A 357 14.34 -7.71 -3.23
CA LEU A 357 14.27 -8.71 -4.29
C LEU A 357 15.47 -9.68 -4.26
N GLU A 358 16.68 -9.16 -4.15
CA GLU A 358 17.89 -9.99 -4.15
C GLU A 358 17.88 -10.98 -3.00
N SER A 359 17.65 -10.51 -1.77
CA SER A 359 17.58 -11.37 -0.58
C SER A 359 16.42 -12.38 -0.64
N GLY A 360 15.28 -11.97 -1.23
CA GLY A 360 14.15 -12.87 -1.45
C GLY A 360 14.48 -13.95 -2.47
N MET A 361 15.17 -13.60 -3.56
CA MET A 361 15.63 -14.56 -4.58
C MET A 361 16.68 -15.54 -4.01
N GLU A 362 17.59 -15.07 -3.18
CA GLU A 362 18.54 -15.95 -2.47
C GLU A 362 17.82 -16.97 -1.59
N LEU A 363 16.87 -16.51 -0.77
CA LEU A 363 16.06 -17.39 0.08
C LEU A 363 15.28 -18.41 -0.76
N PHE A 364 14.69 -17.97 -1.87
CA PHE A 364 13.97 -18.85 -2.78
C PHE A 364 14.87 -19.91 -3.37
N ASN A 365 16.02 -19.55 -3.93
CA ASN A 365 16.96 -20.46 -4.55
C ASN A 365 17.52 -21.49 -3.55
N LEU A 366 17.91 -21.07 -2.35
CA LEU A 366 18.35 -21.97 -1.27
C LEU A 366 17.25 -22.98 -0.91
N SER A 367 15.99 -22.55 -0.93
CA SER A 367 14.87 -23.42 -0.60
C SER A 367 14.51 -24.37 -1.73
N LEU A 368 14.79 -24.01 -3.00
CA LEU A 368 14.68 -24.91 -4.16
C LEU A 368 15.65 -26.11 -4.05
N GLU A 369 16.87 -25.91 -3.57
CA GLU A 369 17.85 -26.98 -3.38
C GLU A 369 17.39 -28.04 -2.36
N HIS A 370 16.47 -27.69 -1.49
CA HIS A 370 15.91 -28.54 -0.42
C HIS A 370 14.49 -29.03 -0.71
N LEU A 371 14.02 -28.93 -1.98
CA LEU A 371 12.71 -29.48 -2.36
C LEU A 371 12.67 -31.00 -2.09
N ASN A 372 11.54 -31.43 -1.51
CA ASN A 372 11.25 -32.83 -1.30
C ASN A 372 10.96 -33.59 -2.62
N GLU A 373 10.90 -34.91 -2.57
CA GLU A 373 10.60 -35.75 -3.76
C GLU A 373 9.25 -35.40 -4.42
N ASN A 374 8.31 -34.86 -3.66
CA ASN A 374 7.00 -34.44 -4.14
C ASN A 374 6.99 -33.04 -4.78
N LYS A 375 8.16 -32.36 -4.82
CA LYS A 375 8.31 -30.99 -5.35
C LYS A 375 7.38 -29.97 -4.70
N ILE A 376 7.17 -30.11 -3.39
CA ILE A 376 6.37 -29.17 -2.60
C ILE A 376 7.30 -28.18 -1.90
N PHE A 377 7.11 -26.90 -2.19
CA PHE A 377 7.85 -25.79 -1.59
C PHE A 377 7.22 -25.41 -0.23
N ASP A 378 8.03 -25.22 0.79
CA ASP A 378 7.57 -24.96 2.16
C ASP A 378 6.68 -23.71 2.26
N GLY A 379 5.45 -23.88 2.75
CA GLY A 379 4.48 -22.80 2.92
C GLY A 379 4.91 -21.71 3.88
N LYS A 380 5.75 -22.02 4.90
CA LYS A 380 6.31 -21.02 5.82
C LYS A 380 7.35 -20.15 5.13
N ILE A 381 8.15 -20.73 4.23
CA ILE A 381 9.10 -19.98 3.44
C ILE A 381 8.36 -19.12 2.42
N ALA A 382 7.35 -19.65 1.74
CA ALA A 382 6.49 -18.87 0.85
C ALA A 382 5.82 -17.70 1.60
N PHE A 383 5.36 -17.92 2.84
CA PHE A 383 4.83 -16.86 3.68
C PHE A 383 5.90 -15.81 4.06
N LYS A 384 7.12 -16.23 4.37
CA LYS A 384 8.23 -15.30 4.64
C LYS A 384 8.59 -14.47 3.41
N LEU A 385 8.60 -15.07 2.22
CA LEU A 385 8.76 -14.36 0.96
C LEU A 385 7.66 -13.31 0.77
N TYR A 386 6.41 -13.65 1.09
CA TYR A 386 5.26 -12.75 1.00
C TYR A 386 5.33 -11.60 2.03
N ASP A 387 5.49 -11.91 3.31
CA ASP A 387 5.37 -10.97 4.41
C ASP A 387 6.61 -10.07 4.57
N THR A 388 7.80 -10.63 4.42
CA THR A 388 9.08 -9.93 4.68
C THR A 388 9.68 -9.34 3.41
N PHE A 389 9.70 -10.11 2.32
CA PHE A 389 10.37 -9.72 1.08
C PHE A 389 9.41 -9.15 0.03
N GLY A 390 8.10 -9.18 0.31
CA GLY A 390 7.10 -8.61 -0.57
C GLY A 390 6.87 -9.38 -1.87
N PHE A 391 7.16 -10.69 -1.91
CA PHE A 391 6.85 -11.57 -3.03
C PHE A 391 5.38 -11.97 -2.97
N PRO A 392 4.51 -11.52 -3.87
CA PRO A 392 3.15 -12.04 -3.94
C PRO A 392 3.17 -13.57 -4.13
N LEU A 393 2.17 -14.28 -3.59
CA LEU A 393 2.13 -15.74 -3.64
C LEU A 393 2.12 -16.27 -5.08
N ASP A 394 1.42 -15.61 -5.98
CA ASP A 394 1.40 -15.94 -7.40
C ASP A 394 2.77 -15.75 -8.07
N LEU A 395 3.57 -14.76 -7.63
CA LEU A 395 4.95 -14.62 -8.07
C LEU A 395 5.79 -15.83 -7.64
N THR A 396 5.63 -16.29 -6.40
CA THR A 396 6.29 -17.51 -5.91
C THR A 396 5.86 -18.73 -6.70
N ASN A 397 4.56 -18.88 -7.00
CA ASN A 397 4.03 -19.96 -7.84
C ASN A 397 4.56 -19.89 -9.28
N ASP A 398 4.64 -18.71 -9.88
CA ASP A 398 5.20 -18.51 -11.21
C ASP A 398 6.69 -18.94 -11.29
N MET A 399 7.44 -18.61 -10.22
CA MET A 399 8.83 -19.06 -10.08
C MET A 399 8.94 -20.58 -9.97
N LEU A 400 8.05 -21.23 -9.24
CA LEU A 400 8.05 -22.67 -9.05
C LEU A 400 7.61 -23.45 -10.28
N ARG A 401 6.80 -22.84 -11.17
CA ARG A 401 6.29 -23.46 -12.40
C ARG A 401 7.40 -23.98 -13.29
N SER A 402 8.50 -23.24 -13.47
CA SER A 402 9.66 -23.66 -14.26
C SER A 402 10.39 -24.89 -13.68
N HIS A 403 10.20 -25.17 -12.41
CA HIS A 403 10.78 -26.31 -11.68
C HIS A 403 9.79 -27.48 -11.52
N GLY A 404 8.54 -27.32 -12.01
CA GLY A 404 7.47 -28.30 -11.86
C GLY A 404 7.10 -28.52 -10.38
N ALA A 405 7.24 -27.47 -9.56
CA ALA A 405 6.97 -27.47 -8.12
C ALA A 405 5.75 -26.61 -7.77
N CYS A 406 5.17 -26.81 -6.59
CA CYS A 406 4.06 -26.04 -6.07
C CYS A 406 4.25 -25.70 -4.60
N VAL A 407 3.55 -24.64 -4.13
CA VAL A 407 3.60 -24.21 -2.72
C VAL A 407 2.72 -25.12 -1.85
N ASP A 408 3.18 -25.43 -0.64
CA ASP A 408 2.34 -25.94 0.46
C ASP A 408 1.35 -24.85 0.86
N MET A 409 0.18 -24.86 0.22
CA MET A 409 -0.88 -23.88 0.46
C MET A 409 -1.42 -23.95 1.90
N GLN A 410 -1.50 -25.14 2.49
CA GLN A 410 -1.99 -25.31 3.85
C GLN A 410 -1.04 -24.68 4.88
N GLY A 411 0.26 -24.88 4.71
CA GLY A 411 1.28 -24.23 5.53
C GLY A 411 1.30 -22.71 5.37
N PHE A 412 1.14 -22.22 4.15
CA PHE A 412 1.04 -20.78 3.87
C PHE A 412 -0.19 -20.15 4.54
N GLU A 413 -1.38 -20.74 4.36
CA GLU A 413 -2.63 -20.25 4.94
C GLU A 413 -2.61 -20.28 6.47
N SER A 414 -1.99 -21.29 7.07
CA SER A 414 -1.80 -21.36 8.52
C SER A 414 -1.00 -20.16 9.04
N CYS A 415 0.10 -19.80 8.36
CA CYS A 415 0.90 -18.63 8.72
C CYS A 415 0.12 -17.31 8.54
N MET A 416 -0.66 -17.18 7.45
CA MET A 416 -1.55 -16.04 7.23
C MET A 416 -2.58 -15.89 8.33
N GLN A 417 -3.21 -17.00 8.77
CA GLN A 417 -4.18 -16.98 9.87
C GLN A 417 -3.54 -16.59 11.21
N GLU A 418 -2.32 -17.04 11.47
CA GLU A 418 -1.57 -16.63 12.66
C GLU A 418 -1.24 -15.13 12.65
N GLN A 419 -0.85 -14.57 11.50
CA GLN A 419 -0.61 -13.14 11.35
C GLN A 419 -1.90 -12.34 11.59
N VAL A 420 -3.02 -12.77 10.99
CA VAL A 420 -4.34 -12.15 11.21
C VAL A 420 -4.75 -12.23 12.69
N LYS A 421 -4.51 -13.36 13.37
CA LYS A 421 -4.77 -13.50 14.81
C LYS A 421 -3.91 -12.54 15.64
N ARG A 422 -2.61 -12.39 15.33
CA ARG A 422 -1.71 -11.44 16.00
C ARG A 422 -2.16 -9.99 15.78
N SER A 423 -2.53 -9.64 14.55
CA SER A 423 -3.07 -8.32 14.22
C SER A 423 -4.41 -8.05 14.91
N LYS A 424 -5.31 -9.04 14.97
CA LYS A 424 -6.57 -8.95 15.71
C LYS A 424 -6.36 -8.90 17.22
N ALA A 425 -5.36 -9.57 17.78
CA ALA A 425 -5.05 -9.53 19.22
C ALA A 425 -4.51 -8.15 19.65
N SER A 426 -3.89 -7.41 18.74
CA SER A 426 -3.51 -6.00 18.97
C SER A 426 -4.69 -5.03 18.80
N TRP A 427 -5.80 -5.47 18.21
CA TRP A 427 -7.00 -4.68 17.98
C TRP A 427 -8.05 -5.04 19.03
N LYS A 428 -8.25 -4.17 20.03
CA LYS A 428 -9.22 -4.37 21.14
C LYS A 428 -10.68 -4.08 20.72
N GLY A 429 -11.05 -4.30 19.47
CA GLY A 429 -12.45 -4.22 19.02
C GLY A 429 -13.14 -5.56 19.13
N LYS A 430 -14.05 -5.74 20.09
CA LYS A 430 -14.98 -6.86 20.12
C LYS A 430 -15.89 -6.77 18.88
N GLN A 431 -15.78 -7.72 17.95
CA GLN A 431 -16.87 -7.97 17.00
C GLN A 431 -18.02 -8.64 17.80
N ASN A 432 -19.07 -7.88 18.03
CA ASN A 432 -20.32 -8.44 18.53
C ASN A 432 -20.99 -9.22 17.38
N ASN A 433 -21.13 -10.52 17.52
CA ASN A 433 -21.95 -11.38 16.65
C ASN A 433 -23.46 -11.27 17.01
N ALA A 434 -23.93 -10.07 17.36
CA ALA A 434 -25.34 -9.85 17.66
C ALA A 434 -26.16 -9.91 16.36
N ASP A 435 -27.27 -10.64 16.39
CA ASP A 435 -28.23 -10.63 15.30
C ASP A 435 -29.09 -9.35 15.34
N PHE A 436 -28.68 -8.34 14.58
CA PHE A 436 -29.38 -7.06 14.52
C PHE A 436 -30.73 -7.10 13.77
N SER A 437 -31.09 -8.21 13.12
CA SER A 437 -32.30 -8.30 12.32
C SER A 437 -33.57 -7.99 13.14
N VAL A 438 -33.60 -8.44 14.39
CA VAL A 438 -34.73 -8.18 15.32
C VAL A 438 -34.84 -6.70 15.65
N ILE A 439 -33.70 -6.03 15.90
CA ILE A 439 -33.65 -4.61 16.25
C ILE A 439 -34.06 -3.75 15.04
N LEU A 440 -33.54 -4.07 13.86
CA LEU A 440 -33.85 -3.34 12.61
C LEU A 440 -35.32 -3.47 12.19
N ASN A 441 -35.98 -4.58 12.52
CA ASN A 441 -37.40 -4.75 12.30
C ASN A 441 -38.28 -4.01 13.33
N ALA A 442 -37.76 -3.75 14.54
CA ALA A 442 -38.48 -3.12 15.64
C ALA A 442 -38.30 -1.59 15.68
N TYR A 443 -37.18 -1.06 15.18
CA TYR A 443 -36.82 0.34 15.32
C TYR A 443 -36.44 0.97 13.97
N ALA A 444 -37.00 2.13 13.67
CA ALA A 444 -36.58 2.98 12.55
C ALA A 444 -35.30 3.75 12.91
N PRO A 445 -34.50 4.21 11.91
CA PRO A 445 -33.37 5.10 12.13
C PRO A 445 -33.75 6.31 12.98
N ASN A 446 -32.96 6.60 14.01
CA ASN A 446 -33.22 7.72 14.91
C ASN A 446 -32.66 9.04 14.33
N GLU A 447 -33.31 10.16 14.71
CA GLU A 447 -32.93 11.49 14.26
C GLU A 447 -31.61 11.95 14.88
N PHE A 448 -30.66 12.39 14.06
CA PHE A 448 -29.43 13.01 14.51
C PHE A 448 -29.55 14.54 14.51
N ALA A 449 -29.57 15.16 15.70
CA ALA A 449 -29.68 16.60 15.89
C ALA A 449 -28.33 17.31 16.13
N GLY A 450 -27.24 16.53 16.19
CA GLY A 450 -25.94 17.02 16.68
C GLY A 450 -25.20 17.99 15.75
N TYR A 451 -25.71 18.23 14.53
CA TYR A 451 -25.21 19.32 13.69
C TYR A 451 -25.68 20.70 14.15
N GLU A 452 -26.84 20.75 14.76
CA GLU A 452 -27.53 22.01 15.12
C GLU A 452 -27.44 22.33 16.62
N THR A 453 -27.40 21.28 17.47
CA THR A 453 -27.42 21.45 18.91
C THR A 453 -26.54 20.42 19.62
N THR A 454 -26.02 20.82 20.78
CA THR A 454 -25.29 19.95 21.70
C THR A 454 -26.18 19.41 22.82
N GLU A 455 -27.45 19.82 22.88
CA GLU A 455 -28.41 19.39 23.88
C GLU A 455 -29.81 19.25 23.26
N CYS A 456 -30.50 18.17 23.56
CA CYS A 456 -31.91 18.00 23.20
C CYS A 456 -32.67 17.11 24.16
N CYS A 457 -34.00 17.36 24.27
CA CYS A 457 -34.92 16.42 24.90
C CYS A 457 -35.13 15.21 24.01
N ALA A 458 -35.03 14.03 24.55
CA ALA A 458 -35.14 12.79 23.82
C ALA A 458 -35.88 11.72 24.63
N LYS A 459 -36.65 10.86 23.94
CA LYS A 459 -37.27 9.70 24.51
C LYS A 459 -36.36 8.48 24.36
N ALA A 460 -36.17 7.70 25.45
CA ALA A 460 -35.46 6.43 25.38
C ALA A 460 -36.36 5.37 24.74
N LEU A 461 -36.00 4.93 23.52
CA LEU A 461 -36.76 3.96 22.76
C LEU A 461 -36.50 2.54 23.24
N GLY A 462 -35.27 2.23 23.66
CA GLY A 462 -34.91 0.91 24.18
C GLY A 462 -33.54 0.94 24.85
N PHE A 463 -33.29 0.02 25.76
CA PHE A 463 -32.03 -0.28 26.40
C PHE A 463 -31.58 -1.67 26.01
N PHE A 464 -30.28 -1.88 25.82
CA PHE A 464 -29.73 -3.13 25.36
C PHE A 464 -28.45 -3.46 26.15
N ASP A 465 -28.28 -4.76 26.42
CA ASP A 465 -27.05 -5.25 27.07
C ASP A 465 -25.85 -5.26 26.12
N SER A 466 -24.72 -5.81 26.58
CA SER A 466 -23.49 -5.92 25.80
C SER A 466 -23.65 -6.80 24.56
N ASP A 467 -24.61 -7.70 24.51
CA ASP A 467 -24.92 -8.60 23.40
C ASP A 467 -26.07 -8.08 22.52
N PHE A 468 -26.47 -6.81 22.71
CA PHE A 468 -27.59 -6.16 22.04
C PHE A 468 -28.96 -6.84 22.22
N LYS A 469 -29.16 -7.50 23.36
CA LYS A 469 -30.48 -7.98 23.76
C LYS A 469 -31.21 -6.86 24.47
N GLU A 470 -32.47 -6.63 24.09
CA GLU A 470 -33.29 -5.59 24.70
C GLU A 470 -33.59 -5.94 26.17
N ILE A 471 -33.40 -4.96 27.05
CA ILE A 471 -33.71 -5.02 28.48
C ILE A 471 -34.78 -4.00 28.85
N THR A 472 -35.64 -4.30 29.80
CA THR A 472 -36.76 -3.44 30.19
C THR A 472 -36.34 -2.24 31.01
N ASP A 473 -35.35 -2.43 31.92
CA ASP A 473 -34.89 -1.43 32.88
C ASP A 473 -33.36 -1.39 32.91
N ALA A 474 -32.77 -0.21 32.84
CA ALA A 474 -31.36 0.02 33.07
C ALA A 474 -31.10 0.41 34.53
N LYS A 475 -30.34 -0.41 35.28
CA LYS A 475 -30.11 -0.25 36.72
C LYS A 475 -28.80 0.47 37.02
N PRO A 476 -28.65 1.19 38.15
CA PRO A 476 -27.42 1.85 38.55
C PRO A 476 -26.21 0.87 38.50
N ASN A 477 -25.05 1.41 38.11
CA ASN A 477 -23.78 0.73 37.95
C ASN A 477 -23.75 -0.34 36.83
N GLN A 478 -24.71 -0.30 35.91
CA GLN A 478 -24.67 -1.12 34.67
C GLN A 478 -24.13 -0.29 33.52
N GLU A 479 -23.41 -0.94 32.60
CA GLU A 479 -23.12 -0.43 31.26
C GLU A 479 -24.15 -1.02 30.30
N VAL A 480 -24.86 -0.15 29.58
CA VAL A 480 -25.93 -0.54 28.65
C VAL A 480 -25.93 0.38 27.43
N TRP A 481 -26.34 -0.14 26.29
CA TRP A 481 -26.61 0.67 25.12
C TRP A 481 -28.02 1.25 25.17
N VAL A 482 -28.18 2.51 24.78
CA VAL A 482 -29.48 3.14 24.63
C VAL A 482 -29.72 3.56 23.20
N LEU A 483 -30.92 3.35 22.70
CA LEU A 483 -31.43 3.97 21.47
C LEU A 483 -32.38 5.10 21.88
N LEU A 484 -32.01 6.32 21.52
CA LEU A 484 -32.83 7.52 21.70
C LEU A 484 -33.62 7.83 20.42
N GLU A 485 -34.83 8.34 20.52
CA GLU A 485 -35.65 8.80 19.37
C GLU A 485 -34.93 9.89 18.56
N LYS A 486 -34.32 10.82 19.26
CA LYS A 486 -33.53 11.91 18.76
C LYS A 486 -32.25 12.01 19.57
N THR A 487 -31.12 12.15 18.93
CA THR A 487 -29.84 12.18 19.64
C THR A 487 -28.97 13.35 19.15
N PRO A 488 -28.35 14.10 20.09
CA PRO A 488 -27.33 15.09 19.75
C PRO A 488 -25.96 14.47 19.65
N PHE A 489 -25.75 13.19 20.08
CA PHE A 489 -24.47 12.52 20.09
C PHE A 489 -24.07 12.03 18.70
N TYR A 490 -22.92 12.48 18.22
CA TYR A 490 -22.30 12.01 16.99
C TYR A 490 -21.78 10.58 17.17
N ALA A 491 -22.19 9.67 16.33
CA ALA A 491 -21.67 8.31 16.31
C ALA A 491 -20.29 8.26 15.64
N GLU A 492 -19.40 7.40 16.14
CA GLU A 492 -18.08 7.17 15.56
C GLU A 492 -18.16 7.04 14.03
N GLY A 493 -17.44 7.90 13.31
CA GLY A 493 -17.49 7.93 11.85
C GLY A 493 -16.52 8.96 11.25
N GLY A 494 -16.11 8.75 10.00
CA GLY A 494 -15.18 9.68 9.31
C GLY A 494 -13.82 9.82 10.00
N GLY A 495 -13.40 8.84 10.81
CA GLY A 495 -12.18 8.90 11.62
C GLY A 495 -12.33 9.58 12.97
N ALA A 496 -13.44 10.27 13.24
CA ALA A 496 -13.72 10.85 14.56
C ALA A 496 -14.35 9.82 15.50
N ILE A 497 -13.91 9.85 16.78
CA ILE A 497 -14.51 9.03 17.84
C ILE A 497 -15.94 9.47 18.12
N GLY A 498 -16.73 8.56 18.70
CA GLY A 498 -18.08 8.85 19.15
C GLY A 498 -18.13 9.88 20.28
N ASP A 499 -19.21 10.65 20.31
CA ASP A 499 -19.43 11.62 21.37
C ASP A 499 -19.65 10.99 22.73
N ARG A 500 -19.26 11.73 23.73
CA ARG A 500 -19.52 11.47 25.14
C ARG A 500 -20.37 12.57 25.73
N GLY A 501 -20.92 12.34 26.91
CA GLY A 501 -21.76 13.34 27.61
C GLY A 501 -22.53 12.77 28.74
N ALA A 502 -23.75 13.27 28.92
CA ALA A 502 -24.64 12.85 30.01
C ALA A 502 -26.10 12.77 29.52
N LEU A 503 -26.87 11.91 30.20
CA LEU A 503 -28.33 11.92 30.15
C LEU A 503 -28.83 12.44 31.50
N LEU A 504 -29.61 13.53 31.46
CA LEU A 504 -30.25 14.08 32.64
C LEU A 504 -31.71 13.67 32.66
N LYS A 505 -32.21 13.28 33.84
CA LYS A 505 -33.63 13.04 34.13
C LYS A 505 -33.99 13.89 35.36
N ASP A 506 -35.06 14.64 35.26
CA ASP A 506 -35.52 15.56 36.33
C ASP A 506 -34.41 16.56 36.76
N ASN A 507 -33.61 17.04 35.82
CA ASN A 507 -32.44 17.93 35.98
C ASN A 507 -31.28 17.33 36.79
N GLU A 508 -31.25 16.01 36.99
CA GLU A 508 -30.14 15.32 37.64
C GLU A 508 -29.50 14.30 36.67
N GLU A 509 -28.18 14.14 36.79
CA GLU A 509 -27.42 13.19 35.99
C GLU A 509 -27.88 11.74 36.25
N ALA A 510 -28.56 11.14 35.26
CA ALA A 510 -29.08 9.80 35.34
C ALA A 510 -28.10 8.76 34.74
N ALA A 511 -27.32 9.17 33.73
CA ALA A 511 -26.29 8.32 33.12
C ALA A 511 -25.19 9.16 32.48
N ILE A 512 -23.98 8.60 32.43
CA ILE A 512 -22.84 9.12 31.64
C ILE A 512 -22.82 8.40 30.31
N VAL A 513 -22.71 9.14 29.23
CA VAL A 513 -22.48 8.60 27.89
C VAL A 513 -20.96 8.40 27.69
N LEU A 514 -20.56 7.14 27.57
CA LEU A 514 -19.16 6.74 27.43
C LEU A 514 -18.67 6.72 25.97
N ASP A 515 -19.57 6.39 25.04
CA ASP A 515 -19.29 6.25 23.62
C ASP A 515 -20.60 6.29 22.80
N THR A 516 -20.52 6.62 21.50
CA THR A 516 -21.66 6.59 20.59
C THR A 516 -21.26 5.94 19.27
N LYS A 517 -22.02 4.95 18.83
CA LYS A 517 -21.75 4.17 17.62
C LYS A 517 -22.98 4.03 16.74
N ASN A 518 -22.73 3.92 15.42
CA ASN A 518 -23.76 3.62 14.44
C ASN A 518 -23.72 2.13 14.10
N PHE A 519 -24.85 1.46 14.23
CA PHE A 519 -25.05 0.07 13.80
C PHE A 519 -26.23 0.03 12.81
N PHE A 520 -25.91 -0.19 11.54
CA PHE A 520 -26.89 -0.31 10.45
C PHE A 520 -27.89 0.87 10.33
N GLY A 521 -27.41 2.10 10.56
CA GLY A 521 -28.23 3.31 10.49
C GLY A 521 -28.86 3.77 11.79
N LEU A 522 -28.71 3.00 12.86
CA LEU A 522 -29.17 3.34 14.22
C LEU A 522 -28.01 3.85 15.07
N ASN A 523 -28.13 5.04 15.66
CA ASN A 523 -27.14 5.61 16.57
C ASN A 523 -27.42 5.20 18.00
N PHE A 524 -26.55 4.37 18.56
CA PHE A 524 -26.59 3.89 19.93
C PHE A 524 -25.56 4.62 20.78
N SER A 525 -25.95 5.00 22.02
CA SER A 525 -25.02 5.52 23.02
C SER A 525 -24.78 4.52 24.12
N LEU A 526 -23.52 4.25 24.48
CA LEU A 526 -23.13 3.41 25.60
C LEU A 526 -23.19 4.23 26.87
N LEU A 527 -23.96 3.78 27.83
CA LEU A 527 -24.23 4.46 29.11
C LEU A 527 -23.60 3.75 30.29
N GLU A 528 -23.02 4.51 31.18
CA GLU A 528 -22.83 4.12 32.59
C GLU A 528 -24.02 4.69 33.40
N ILE A 529 -24.87 3.81 33.91
CA ILE A 529 -26.10 4.21 34.60
C ILE A 529 -25.83 4.64 36.04
N LYS A 530 -26.26 5.85 36.38
CA LYS A 530 -26.19 6.40 37.76
C LYS A 530 -27.54 6.27 38.49
N LYS A 531 -28.64 6.53 37.77
CA LYS A 531 -30.03 6.37 38.27
C LYS A 531 -30.80 5.48 37.33
N ALA A 532 -31.73 4.68 37.85
CA ALA A 532 -32.52 3.78 37.06
C ALA A 532 -33.28 4.50 35.93
N LEU A 533 -33.14 3.99 34.72
CA LEU A 533 -33.85 4.46 33.51
C LEU A 533 -34.71 3.32 32.95
N LYS A 534 -35.82 3.71 32.31
CA LYS A 534 -36.76 2.78 31.70
C LYS A 534 -37.07 3.17 30.27
N LYS A 535 -37.46 2.19 29.48
CA LYS A 535 -38.01 2.40 28.15
C LYS A 535 -39.18 3.40 28.21
N GLY A 536 -39.13 4.43 27.39
CA GLY A 536 -40.13 5.49 27.36
C GLY A 536 -39.81 6.72 28.22
N ASP A 537 -38.78 6.70 29.07
CA ASP A 537 -38.35 7.85 29.83
C ASP A 537 -37.95 9.02 28.94
N GLN A 538 -38.32 10.23 29.36
CA GLN A 538 -37.85 11.46 28.75
C GLN A 538 -36.55 11.88 29.45
N VAL A 539 -35.53 12.17 28.68
CA VAL A 539 -34.22 12.58 29.16
C VAL A 539 -33.72 13.79 28.39
N ILE A 540 -32.89 14.59 29.02
CA ILE A 540 -32.13 15.60 28.31
C ILE A 540 -30.77 14.97 27.99
N ALA A 541 -30.49 14.84 26.70
CA ALA A 541 -29.22 14.35 26.19
C ALA A 541 -28.27 15.53 26.00
N GLN A 542 -27.14 15.57 26.71
CA GLN A 542 -26.19 16.67 26.72
C GLN A 542 -24.80 16.18 26.32
N VAL A 543 -24.24 16.73 25.26
CA VAL A 543 -22.92 16.40 24.74
C VAL A 543 -21.83 17.08 25.57
N SER A 544 -20.74 16.38 25.81
CA SER A 544 -19.57 16.89 26.52
C SER A 544 -18.85 18.00 25.73
N ASP A 545 -18.16 18.90 26.43
CA ASP A 545 -17.30 19.95 25.87
C ASP A 545 -16.12 19.37 25.03
N GLU A 546 -15.85 18.07 25.15
CA GLU A 546 -14.81 17.39 24.33
C GLU A 546 -15.13 17.45 22.85
N ARG A 547 -16.42 17.51 22.46
CA ARG A 547 -16.86 17.65 21.06
C ARG A 547 -16.16 18.82 20.35
N LEU A 548 -16.05 19.96 21.00
CA LEU A 548 -15.42 21.13 20.40
C LEU A 548 -13.95 20.86 20.06
N GLU A 549 -13.23 20.18 20.96
CA GLU A 549 -11.83 19.82 20.69
C GLU A 549 -11.72 18.74 19.59
N ILE A 550 -12.66 17.77 19.53
CA ILE A 550 -12.73 16.80 18.43
C ILE A 550 -13.01 17.52 17.10
N ALA A 551 -13.97 18.46 17.07
CA ALA A 551 -14.29 19.25 15.88
C ALA A 551 -13.10 20.08 15.39
N LYS A 552 -12.28 20.64 16.30
CA LYS A 552 -11.04 21.36 15.96
C LYS A 552 -10.04 20.42 15.29
N HIS A 553 -9.80 19.25 15.87
CA HIS A 553 -8.87 18.27 15.32
C HIS A 553 -9.39 17.73 13.99
N HIS A 554 -10.71 17.52 13.83
CA HIS A 554 -11.30 17.08 12.57
C HIS A 554 -11.12 18.12 11.46
N SER A 555 -11.41 19.38 11.75
CA SER A 555 -11.21 20.47 10.80
C SER A 555 -9.73 20.66 10.46
N ALA A 556 -8.84 20.53 11.45
CA ALA A 556 -7.39 20.54 11.22
C ALA A 556 -6.93 19.39 10.32
N THR A 557 -7.59 18.21 10.38
CA THR A 557 -7.30 17.08 9.49
C THR A 557 -7.55 17.42 8.03
N HIS A 558 -8.65 18.12 7.71
CA HIS A 558 -8.94 18.59 6.36
C HIS A 558 -7.90 19.59 5.85
N LEU A 559 -7.49 20.56 6.71
CA LEU A 559 -6.42 21.51 6.34
C LEU A 559 -5.08 20.79 6.15
N LEU A 560 -4.78 19.80 7.00
CA LEU A 560 -3.59 18.96 6.87
C LEU A 560 -3.56 18.17 5.56
N GLN A 561 -4.67 17.53 5.17
CA GLN A 561 -4.81 16.84 3.88
C GLN A 561 -4.48 17.78 2.72
N SER A 562 -5.05 18.98 2.73
CA SER A 562 -4.80 19.97 1.68
C SER A 562 -3.35 20.42 1.65
N ALA A 563 -2.76 20.74 2.82
CA ALA A 563 -1.35 21.15 2.92
C ALA A 563 -0.39 20.06 2.45
N LEU A 564 -0.64 18.80 2.82
CA LEU A 564 0.15 17.66 2.35
C LEU A 564 0.09 17.51 0.83
N ARG A 565 -1.08 17.67 0.22
CA ARG A 565 -1.23 17.64 -1.23
C ARG A 565 -0.53 18.80 -1.93
N GLU A 566 -0.52 19.98 -1.33
CA GLU A 566 0.18 21.15 -1.85
C GLU A 566 1.71 20.97 -1.81
N VAL A 567 2.25 20.44 -0.70
CA VAL A 567 3.71 20.28 -0.50
C VAL A 567 4.26 19.05 -1.21
N LEU A 568 3.56 17.91 -1.13
CA LEU A 568 4.06 16.61 -1.59
C LEU A 568 3.51 16.20 -2.96
N GLY A 569 2.37 16.79 -3.37
CA GLY A 569 1.73 16.50 -4.66
C GLY A 569 0.35 15.85 -4.55
N SER A 570 -0.37 15.85 -5.67
CA SER A 570 -1.78 15.40 -5.76
C SER A 570 -1.99 13.91 -5.49
N HIS A 571 -0.93 13.08 -5.50
CA HIS A 571 -0.97 11.65 -5.17
C HIS A 571 -1.29 11.37 -3.70
N VAL A 572 -1.12 12.36 -2.81
CA VAL A 572 -1.44 12.20 -1.40
C VAL A 572 -2.94 12.00 -1.22
N SER A 573 -3.30 10.86 -0.66
CA SER A 573 -4.67 10.48 -0.32
C SER A 573 -4.74 9.91 1.09
N GLN A 574 -5.86 10.08 1.76
CA GLN A 574 -6.07 9.53 3.09
C GLN A 574 -6.12 7.99 3.03
N ALA A 575 -5.26 7.34 3.81
CA ALA A 575 -5.27 5.89 4.02
C ALA A 575 -5.97 5.50 5.35
N GLY A 576 -6.04 6.44 6.31
CA GLY A 576 -6.72 6.27 7.58
C GLY A 576 -6.71 7.55 8.40
N SER A 577 -7.64 7.66 9.33
CA SER A 577 -7.73 8.80 10.25
C SER A 577 -8.22 8.35 11.62
N LEU A 578 -7.73 9.01 12.66
CA LEU A 578 -8.28 8.94 14.01
C LEU A 578 -8.24 10.34 14.60
N VAL A 579 -9.42 10.83 15.00
CA VAL A 579 -9.59 12.18 15.54
C VAL A 579 -10.16 12.07 16.94
N GLU A 580 -9.36 12.52 17.93
CA GLU A 580 -9.69 12.51 19.35
C GLU A 580 -9.68 13.94 19.92
N SER A 581 -10.12 14.14 21.14
CA SER A 581 -10.11 15.46 21.79
C SER A 581 -8.70 15.98 22.09
N LYS A 582 -7.69 15.11 22.13
CA LYS A 582 -6.31 15.44 22.51
C LYS A 582 -5.31 15.40 21.38
N ARG A 583 -5.63 14.75 20.28
CA ARG A 583 -4.78 14.61 19.09
C ARG A 583 -5.57 14.19 17.87
N LEU A 584 -4.96 14.38 16.73
CA LEU A 584 -5.34 13.70 15.49
C LEU A 584 -4.21 12.79 15.02
N ARG A 585 -4.58 11.74 14.30
CA ARG A 585 -3.70 10.85 13.58
C ARG A 585 -4.18 10.77 12.14
N PHE A 586 -3.29 11.04 11.23
CA PHE A 586 -3.59 11.03 9.80
C PHE A 586 -2.62 10.12 9.07
N ASP A 587 -3.13 9.06 8.46
CA ASP A 587 -2.38 8.10 7.66
C ASP A 587 -2.63 8.44 6.18
N PHE A 588 -1.59 8.60 5.40
CA PHE A 588 -1.69 9.04 4.01
C PHE A 588 -0.70 8.32 3.10
N SER A 589 -1.07 8.24 1.81
CA SER A 589 -0.21 7.65 0.78
C SER A 589 0.97 8.56 0.48
N HIS A 590 2.18 8.12 0.82
CA HIS A 590 3.43 8.77 0.42
C HIS A 590 4.59 7.79 0.55
N PRO A 591 5.50 7.72 -0.44
CA PRO A 591 6.52 6.68 -0.50
C PRO A 591 7.68 6.88 0.47
N LYS A 592 8.02 8.12 0.82
CA LYS A 592 9.22 8.49 1.62
C LYS A 592 8.86 9.10 2.96
N ALA A 593 9.80 9.08 3.91
CA ALA A 593 9.71 9.91 5.10
C ALA A 593 9.78 11.39 4.71
N LEU A 594 8.98 12.22 5.36
CA LEU A 594 9.07 13.67 5.19
C LEU A 594 10.34 14.18 5.86
N ASN A 595 11.02 15.10 5.20
CA ASN A 595 12.12 15.81 5.81
C ASN A 595 11.63 16.99 6.67
N ASP A 596 12.53 17.58 7.46
CA ASP A 596 12.17 18.65 8.40
C ASP A 596 11.61 19.89 7.69
N GLU A 597 12.11 20.22 6.48
CA GLU A 597 11.61 21.35 5.67
C GLU A 597 10.19 21.11 5.14
N GLU A 598 9.88 19.89 4.72
CA GLU A 598 8.54 19.52 4.28
C GLU A 598 7.56 19.55 5.43
N LEU A 599 7.95 19.03 6.61
CA LEU A 599 7.11 19.06 7.81
C LEU A 599 6.83 20.50 8.26
N GLU A 600 7.84 21.37 8.25
CA GLU A 600 7.71 22.80 8.60
C GLU A 600 6.76 23.51 7.61
N LYS A 601 6.92 23.30 6.31
CA LYS A 601 6.03 23.86 5.28
C LYS A 601 4.58 23.42 5.46
N VAL A 602 4.34 22.12 5.72
CA VAL A 602 2.99 21.60 5.97
C VAL A 602 2.38 22.25 7.22
N GLU A 603 3.14 22.32 8.30
CA GLU A 603 2.69 22.96 9.56
C GLU A 603 2.37 24.44 9.36
N ASP A 604 3.22 25.16 8.65
CA ASP A 604 3.04 26.58 8.33
C ASP A 604 1.80 26.83 7.47
N LEU A 605 1.58 26.00 6.44
CA LEU A 605 0.39 26.10 5.60
C LEU A 605 -0.89 25.87 6.39
N VAL A 606 -0.94 24.85 7.25
CA VAL A 606 -2.11 24.60 8.10
C VAL A 606 -2.36 25.80 9.02
N ASN A 607 -1.33 26.31 9.68
CA ASN A 607 -1.48 27.49 10.58
C ASN A 607 -1.86 28.75 9.80
N ALA A 608 -1.33 28.95 8.58
CA ALA A 608 -1.75 30.06 7.72
C ALA A 608 -3.26 30.00 7.40
N GLN A 609 -3.80 28.81 7.13
CA GLN A 609 -5.24 28.64 6.90
C GLN A 609 -6.07 28.85 8.18
N ILE A 610 -5.56 28.47 9.33
CA ILE A 610 -6.17 28.75 10.64
C ILE A 610 -6.27 30.26 10.86
N PHE A 611 -5.19 30.99 10.63
CA PHE A 611 -5.14 32.45 10.84
C PHE A 611 -5.97 33.28 9.84
N LYS A 612 -6.36 32.68 8.71
CA LYS A 612 -7.28 33.32 7.75
C LYS A 612 -8.74 33.38 8.23
N HIS A 613 -9.07 32.68 9.31
CA HIS A 613 -10.43 32.64 9.87
C HIS A 613 -11.51 32.27 8.82
N LEU A 614 -11.25 31.21 8.03
CA LEU A 614 -12.15 30.78 6.96
C LEU A 614 -13.42 30.17 7.56
N THR A 615 -14.56 30.66 7.14
CA THR A 615 -15.87 30.12 7.54
C THR A 615 -16.13 28.79 6.85
N SER A 616 -16.60 27.79 7.61
CA SER A 616 -17.05 26.52 7.03
C SER A 616 -18.36 26.68 6.28
N GLN A 617 -18.47 26.04 5.14
CA GLN A 617 -19.72 25.94 4.37
C GLN A 617 -20.09 24.47 4.25
N VAL A 618 -21.34 24.17 4.54
CA VAL A 618 -21.90 22.82 4.44
C VAL A 618 -23.01 22.83 3.41
N GLU A 619 -22.87 21.97 2.40
CA GLU A 619 -23.85 21.84 1.31
C GLU A 619 -24.24 20.38 1.13
N HIS A 620 -25.49 20.15 0.70
CA HIS A 620 -25.95 18.82 0.31
C HIS A 620 -26.23 18.82 -1.19
N MET A 621 -25.62 17.89 -1.92
CA MET A 621 -25.75 17.85 -3.38
C MET A 621 -25.51 16.42 -3.92
N PRO A 622 -25.92 16.14 -5.16
CA PRO A 622 -25.57 14.89 -5.84
C PRO A 622 -24.06 14.69 -5.93
N LEU A 623 -23.60 13.44 -5.78
CA LEU A 623 -22.18 13.06 -5.77
C LEU A 623 -21.40 13.59 -7.00
N ASN A 624 -22.02 13.53 -8.19
CA ASN A 624 -21.36 14.01 -9.41
C ASN A 624 -21.14 15.53 -9.35
N GLN A 625 -22.13 16.30 -8.88
CA GLN A 625 -22.01 17.75 -8.71
C GLN A 625 -20.94 18.12 -7.68
N ALA A 626 -20.79 17.33 -6.60
CA ALA A 626 -19.74 17.52 -5.62
C ALA A 626 -18.34 17.30 -6.22
N LYS A 627 -18.19 16.28 -7.06
CA LYS A 627 -16.93 16.01 -7.79
C LYS A 627 -16.61 17.14 -8.79
N ASP A 628 -17.61 17.66 -9.51
CA ASP A 628 -17.44 18.78 -10.45
C ASP A 628 -16.99 20.07 -9.74
N LYS A 629 -17.39 20.26 -8.46
CA LYS A 629 -16.90 21.33 -7.59
C LYS A 629 -15.48 21.08 -7.04
N GLY A 630 -14.86 19.96 -7.35
CA GLY A 630 -13.52 19.59 -6.89
C GLY A 630 -13.49 19.00 -5.47
N ALA A 631 -14.63 18.52 -4.95
CA ALA A 631 -14.66 17.88 -3.64
C ALA A 631 -13.88 16.56 -3.63
N LEU A 632 -12.99 16.39 -2.67
CA LEU A 632 -12.24 15.16 -2.47
C LEU A 632 -13.17 14.07 -1.93
N ALA A 633 -13.26 12.97 -2.66
CA ALA A 633 -13.98 11.77 -2.28
C ALA A 633 -12.96 10.72 -1.79
N LEU A 634 -12.76 10.65 -0.48
CA LEU A 634 -11.69 9.85 0.14
C LEU A 634 -12.03 8.35 0.25
N PHE A 635 -13.31 7.98 0.16
CA PHE A 635 -13.79 6.60 0.29
C PHE A 635 -14.64 6.24 -0.92
N SER A 636 -14.00 5.78 -2.00
CA SER A 636 -14.60 5.59 -3.33
C SER A 636 -15.81 4.63 -3.42
N GLU A 637 -16.16 3.91 -2.35
CA GLU A 637 -17.13 2.80 -2.43
C GLU A 637 -18.37 2.93 -1.51
N LYS A 638 -18.57 4.07 -0.81
CA LYS A 638 -19.60 4.18 0.24
C LYS A 638 -20.44 5.46 0.23
N TYR A 639 -20.44 6.23 -0.83
CA TYR A 639 -21.22 7.46 -0.84
C TYR A 639 -22.65 7.24 -1.36
N ALA A 640 -23.64 7.80 -0.65
CA ALA A 640 -25.01 7.88 -1.13
C ALA A 640 -25.10 8.78 -2.37
N GLU A 641 -26.22 8.69 -3.08
CA GLU A 641 -26.50 9.53 -4.24
C GLU A 641 -26.42 11.04 -3.92
N ASN A 642 -26.90 11.42 -2.73
CA ASN A 642 -26.74 12.77 -2.17
C ASN A 642 -25.70 12.75 -1.05
N VAL A 643 -24.73 13.64 -1.13
CA VAL A 643 -23.57 13.72 -0.21
C VAL A 643 -23.52 15.07 0.50
N ARG A 644 -22.99 15.05 1.73
CA ARG A 644 -22.66 16.25 2.49
C ARG A 644 -21.23 16.68 2.14
N VAL A 645 -21.10 17.91 1.64
CA VAL A 645 -19.83 18.55 1.30
C VAL A 645 -19.50 19.58 2.37
N VAL A 646 -18.30 19.49 2.94
CA VAL A 646 -17.76 20.49 3.86
C VAL A 646 -16.61 21.21 3.17
N SER A 647 -16.68 22.54 3.14
CA SER A 647 -15.62 23.35 2.57
C SER A 647 -15.19 24.50 3.50
N PHE A 648 -13.90 24.80 3.45
CA PHE A 648 -13.28 25.97 4.05
C PHE A 648 -12.77 26.88 2.92
N LYS A 649 -13.69 27.42 2.13
CA LYS A 649 -13.39 28.14 0.88
C LYS A 649 -12.43 27.34 -0.03
N GLU A 650 -11.33 27.96 -0.45
CA GLU A 650 -10.32 27.31 -1.30
C GLU A 650 -9.34 26.42 -0.55
N ALA A 651 -9.36 26.45 0.81
CA ALA A 651 -8.40 25.72 1.60
C ALA A 651 -8.66 24.19 1.64
N SER A 652 -9.93 23.77 1.66
CA SER A 652 -10.33 22.36 1.60
C SER A 652 -11.78 22.23 1.16
N ILE A 653 -12.06 21.24 0.30
CA ILE A 653 -13.42 20.85 -0.10
C ILE A 653 -13.46 19.32 -0.07
N GLU A 654 -14.26 18.76 0.85
CA GLU A 654 -14.27 17.31 1.08
C GLU A 654 -15.69 16.77 1.31
N LEU A 655 -15.92 15.52 0.91
CA LEU A 655 -17.12 14.77 1.27
C LEU A 655 -16.97 14.30 2.72
N CYS A 656 -17.70 14.92 3.65
CA CYS A 656 -17.55 14.63 5.07
C CYS A 656 -18.87 14.71 5.84
N GLY A 657 -19.17 13.62 6.60
CA GLY A 657 -20.29 13.55 7.54
C GLY A 657 -19.95 14.00 8.97
N GLY A 658 -18.70 14.42 9.23
CA GLY A 658 -18.23 14.73 10.58
C GLY A 658 -18.64 16.10 11.11
N ILE A 659 -18.37 16.32 12.39
CA ILE A 659 -18.55 17.62 13.06
C ILE A 659 -17.32 18.49 12.81
N HIS A 660 -17.52 19.73 12.44
CA HIS A 660 -16.49 20.71 12.14
C HIS A 660 -16.69 22.01 12.92
N VAL A 661 -15.63 22.81 13.02
CA VAL A 661 -15.73 24.16 13.55
C VAL A 661 -16.38 25.08 12.51
N GLU A 662 -17.10 26.09 12.98
CA GLU A 662 -17.74 27.10 12.12
C GLU A 662 -16.72 28.00 11.41
N ASN A 663 -15.54 28.13 12.00
CA ASN A 663 -14.47 29.00 11.50
C ASN A 663 -13.11 28.38 11.84
N THR A 664 -12.16 28.40 10.89
CA THR A 664 -10.83 27.82 11.10
C THR A 664 -10.06 28.46 12.26
N GLY A 665 -10.30 29.72 12.57
CA GLY A 665 -9.69 30.42 13.71
C GLY A 665 -9.98 29.78 15.07
N LEU A 666 -11.13 29.06 15.20
CA LEU A 666 -11.48 28.30 16.42
C LEU A 666 -10.53 27.13 16.68
N ILE A 667 -9.81 26.65 15.69
CA ILE A 667 -8.78 25.60 15.85
C ILE A 667 -7.67 26.11 16.80
N GLY A 668 -7.30 27.38 16.71
CA GLY A 668 -6.38 28.08 17.63
C GLY A 668 -4.92 27.97 17.22
N GLY A 669 -4.40 26.79 16.97
CA GLY A 669 -3.04 26.54 16.52
C GLY A 669 -2.84 25.06 16.25
N PHE A 670 -1.90 24.71 15.39
CA PHE A 670 -1.62 23.35 14.95
C PHE A 670 -0.13 23.04 15.06
N ARG A 671 0.22 21.85 15.55
CA ARG A 671 1.61 21.36 15.64
C ARG A 671 1.67 19.90 15.27
N ILE A 672 2.61 19.55 14.39
CA ILE A 672 2.98 18.17 14.11
C ILE A 672 3.87 17.66 15.26
N VAL A 673 3.44 16.58 15.92
CA VAL A 673 4.17 15.97 17.04
C VAL A 673 5.10 14.87 16.55
N LYS A 674 4.65 14.12 15.55
CA LYS A 674 5.40 12.96 15.05
C LYS A 674 5.03 12.64 13.60
N GLU A 675 6.04 12.26 12.82
CA GLU A 675 5.89 11.61 11.53
C GLU A 675 6.53 10.23 11.60
N SER A 676 5.91 9.20 10.97
CA SER A 676 6.41 7.83 10.97
C SER A 676 5.82 7.00 9.85
N GLY A 677 6.51 5.90 9.46
CA GLY A 677 5.96 4.89 8.54
C GLY A 677 4.95 3.99 9.26
N VAL A 678 3.85 3.69 8.57
CA VAL A 678 2.86 2.68 9.00
C VAL A 678 3.07 1.40 8.22
N SER A 679 3.27 1.55 6.94
CA SER A 679 3.50 0.44 6.01
C SER A 679 4.18 0.97 4.75
N SER A 680 4.57 0.07 3.85
CA SER A 680 5.11 0.47 2.55
C SER A 680 4.13 1.42 1.83
N GLY A 681 4.59 2.64 1.51
CA GLY A 681 3.79 3.65 0.83
C GLY A 681 2.73 4.36 1.68
N VAL A 682 2.72 4.13 3.00
CA VAL A 682 1.80 4.84 3.91
C VAL A 682 2.57 5.48 5.06
N ARG A 683 2.45 6.78 5.16
CA ARG A 683 3.03 7.61 6.22
C ARG A 683 1.97 8.02 7.22
N ARG A 684 2.37 8.31 8.43
CA ARG A 684 1.51 8.75 9.54
C ARG A 684 2.00 10.06 10.11
N ILE A 685 1.11 11.02 10.20
CA ILE A 685 1.30 12.22 11.01
C ILE A 685 0.40 12.13 12.24
N GLU A 686 1.01 12.40 13.42
CA GLU A 686 0.30 12.69 14.66
C GLU A 686 0.46 14.18 14.94
N ALA A 687 -0.65 14.87 15.19
CA ALA A 687 -0.65 16.31 15.42
C ALA A 687 -1.66 16.72 16.50
N VAL A 688 -1.49 17.91 17.01
CA VAL A 688 -2.34 18.50 18.06
C VAL A 688 -2.78 19.90 17.66
N CYS A 689 -3.99 20.27 18.12
CA CYS A 689 -4.50 21.63 17.97
C CYS A 689 -5.28 22.06 19.22
N GLY A 690 -5.78 23.29 19.26
CA GLY A 690 -6.61 23.82 20.33
C GLY A 690 -5.97 23.73 21.72
N LYS A 691 -6.69 23.19 22.69
CA LYS A 691 -6.20 23.01 24.05
C LYS A 691 -4.96 22.13 24.13
N ALA A 692 -4.88 21.09 23.32
CA ALA A 692 -3.74 20.18 23.29
C ALA A 692 -2.47 20.88 22.78
N PHE A 693 -2.58 21.71 21.74
CA PHE A 693 -1.48 22.57 21.27
C PHE A 693 -0.97 23.50 22.37
N TYR A 694 -1.88 24.18 23.10
CA TYR A 694 -1.48 25.06 24.21
C TYR A 694 -0.76 24.29 25.32
N GLN A 695 -1.22 23.09 25.66
CA GLN A 695 -0.56 22.25 26.67
C GLN A 695 0.84 21.83 26.23
N LEU A 696 1.00 21.40 25.00
CA LEU A 696 2.31 21.06 24.42
C LEU A 696 3.27 22.25 24.49
N ALA A 697 2.84 23.42 24.03
CA ALA A 697 3.65 24.64 24.07
C ALA A 697 4.06 25.04 25.50
N LYS A 698 3.17 24.82 26.48
CA LYS A 698 3.45 25.05 27.89
C LYS A 698 4.48 24.08 28.46
N GLU A 699 4.41 22.81 28.06
CA GLU A 699 5.38 21.78 28.45
C GLU A 699 6.75 22.06 27.85
N GLU A 700 6.83 22.35 26.56
CA GLU A 700 8.07 22.76 25.86
C GLU A 700 8.70 23.98 26.52
N HIS A 701 7.89 24.99 26.85
CA HIS A 701 8.36 26.19 27.57
C HIS A 701 8.94 25.85 28.95
N LYS A 702 8.27 24.95 29.70
CA LYS A 702 8.72 24.50 31.01
C LYS A 702 10.05 23.73 30.91
N GLU A 703 10.18 22.84 29.92
CA GLU A 703 11.42 22.09 29.67
C GLU A 703 12.57 23.04 29.31
N LEU A 704 12.32 23.99 28.41
CA LEU A 704 13.30 25.01 28.03
C LEU A 704 13.74 25.84 29.24
N LYS A 705 12.80 26.24 30.11
CA LYS A 705 13.10 26.96 31.37
C LYS A 705 13.95 26.10 32.28
N ASN A 706 13.61 24.84 32.47
CA ASN A 706 14.38 23.92 33.32
C ASN A 706 15.80 23.70 32.77
N ALA A 707 15.94 23.56 31.44
CA ALA A 707 17.25 23.46 30.79
C ALA A 707 18.11 24.72 31.02
N LYS A 708 17.52 25.91 30.89
CA LYS A 708 18.21 27.19 31.20
C LYS A 708 18.69 27.26 32.64
N VAL A 709 17.85 26.83 33.60
CA VAL A 709 18.21 26.78 35.02
C VAL A 709 19.33 25.76 35.27
N ALA A 710 19.23 24.56 34.73
CA ALA A 710 20.24 23.53 34.90
C ALA A 710 21.61 23.93 34.33
N LEU A 711 21.60 24.59 33.15
CA LEU A 711 22.80 25.10 32.48
C LEU A 711 23.33 26.41 33.09
N LYS A 712 22.55 27.04 33.98
CA LYS A 712 22.84 28.41 34.50
C LYS A 712 23.17 29.40 33.36
N ASN A 713 22.45 29.26 32.24
CA ASN A 713 22.64 30.08 31.06
C ASN A 713 21.29 30.33 30.39
N ASN A 714 21.01 31.54 29.98
CA ASN A 714 19.79 31.88 29.23
C ASN A 714 19.82 31.38 27.80
N ASP A 715 21.00 31.22 27.24
CA ASP A 715 21.22 30.57 25.95
C ASP A 715 21.61 29.10 26.20
N VAL A 716 20.69 28.19 25.88
CA VAL A 716 20.86 26.73 26.07
C VAL A 716 22.00 26.19 25.26
N ILE A 717 22.14 26.62 24.00
CA ILE A 717 23.20 26.14 23.09
C ILE A 717 24.56 26.57 23.57
N ALA A 718 24.70 27.84 23.96
CA ALA A 718 25.94 28.35 24.57
C ALA A 718 26.26 27.63 25.88
N GLY A 719 25.25 27.33 26.71
CA GLY A 719 25.41 26.54 27.93
C GLY A 719 25.89 25.13 27.70
N ILE A 720 25.34 24.42 26.73
CA ILE A 720 25.78 23.09 26.31
C ILE A 720 27.21 23.11 25.78
N ASN A 721 27.56 24.07 24.93
CA ASN A 721 28.90 24.21 24.39
C ASN A 721 29.93 24.47 25.50
N LYS A 722 29.61 25.33 26.49
CA LYS A 722 30.45 25.56 27.63
C LYS A 722 30.64 24.30 28.52
N LEU A 723 29.59 23.50 28.69
CA LEU A 723 29.67 22.19 29.37
C LEU A 723 30.56 21.22 28.60
N LYS A 724 30.38 21.10 27.26
CA LYS A 724 31.24 20.26 26.41
C LYS A 724 32.71 20.67 26.52
N GLU A 725 33.01 21.96 26.51
CA GLU A 725 34.36 22.48 26.70
C GLU A 725 34.92 22.18 28.09
N SER A 726 34.14 22.37 29.14
CA SER A 726 34.58 22.05 30.53
C SER A 726 34.85 20.56 30.69
N VAL A 727 34.04 19.68 30.15
CA VAL A 727 34.27 18.21 30.13
C VAL A 727 35.58 17.89 29.39
N LYS A 728 35.78 18.48 28.20
CA LYS A 728 37.00 18.30 27.41
C LYS A 728 38.25 18.81 28.13
N ASN A 729 38.11 19.93 28.86
CA ASN A 729 39.21 20.48 29.65
C ASN A 729 39.47 19.70 30.92
N SER A 730 38.46 19.16 31.60
CA SER A 730 38.60 18.25 32.76
C SER A 730 39.29 16.93 32.37
N GLN A 731 39.05 16.43 31.15
CA GLN A 731 39.76 15.27 30.63
C GLN A 731 41.23 15.56 30.23
N LYS A 732 41.58 16.86 30.06
CA LYS A 732 42.91 17.35 29.75
C LYS A 732 43.73 17.85 30.95
N ALA A 733 43.14 18.00 32.16
CA ALA A 733 43.82 18.42 33.32
C ALA A 733 44.92 17.39 33.66
N PRO A 734 46.22 17.80 33.83
CA PRO A 734 47.29 16.90 34.14
C PRO A 734 47.09 16.34 35.53
N VAL A 735 46.75 15.09 35.63
CA VAL A 735 46.77 14.34 36.89
C VAL A 735 48.23 14.12 37.24
N SER A 736 48.76 14.94 38.15
CA SER A 736 50.09 14.69 38.72
C SER A 736 49.94 13.54 39.73
N VAL A 737 50.07 12.31 39.25
CA VAL A 737 50.26 11.16 40.14
C VAL A 737 51.76 10.99 40.35
N ASP A 738 52.24 11.30 41.57
CA ASP A 738 53.60 11.00 41.98
C ASP A 738 53.75 9.48 42.15
N LEU A 739 54.20 8.83 41.09
CA LEU A 739 54.55 7.45 41.14
C LEU A 739 55.94 7.30 41.80
N PRO A 740 56.14 6.33 42.69
CA PRO A 740 57.44 6.13 43.38
C PRO A 740 58.51 5.79 42.36
N VAL A 741 59.60 6.55 42.42
CA VAL A 741 60.81 6.34 41.58
C VAL A 741 61.87 5.70 42.42
N GLU A 742 62.23 4.47 42.06
CA GLU A 742 63.32 3.73 42.74
C GLU A 742 64.59 3.82 41.90
N LYS A 743 65.71 4.24 42.42
CA LYS A 743 67.00 4.30 41.70
C LYS A 743 67.82 3.08 41.94
N ILE A 744 68.04 2.20 40.94
CA ILE A 744 68.71 0.93 41.04
C ILE A 744 69.77 0.88 39.93
N HIS A 745 71.04 0.61 40.30
CA HIS A 745 72.18 0.66 39.44
C HIS A 745 72.31 1.78 38.45
N GLY A 746 71.83 2.99 38.91
CA GLY A 746 71.83 4.22 38.10
C GLY A 746 70.69 4.34 37.07
N VAL A 747 69.71 3.43 37.08
CA VAL A 747 68.49 3.48 36.29
C VAL A 747 67.29 3.83 37.18
N ASN A 748 66.40 4.67 36.75
CA ASN A 748 65.16 4.99 37.48
C ASN A 748 64.07 3.99 37.12
N LEU A 749 63.58 3.23 38.08
CA LEU A 749 62.53 2.27 37.95
C LEU A 749 61.21 2.91 38.50
N VAL A 750 60.16 2.91 37.69
CA VAL A 750 58.82 3.37 38.01
C VAL A 750 57.82 2.27 37.62
N VAL A 751 57.22 1.63 38.60
CA VAL A 751 56.14 0.66 38.41
C VAL A 751 54.99 1.02 39.32
N GLY A 752 53.82 1.34 38.76
CA GLY A 752 52.67 1.73 39.59
C GLY A 752 51.34 1.70 38.86
N VAL A 753 50.28 1.91 39.64
CA VAL A 753 48.89 1.93 39.14
C VAL A 753 48.33 3.35 39.27
N VAL A 754 47.62 3.77 38.29
CA VAL A 754 46.90 5.04 38.31
C VAL A 754 45.40 4.78 38.03
N GLU A 755 44.53 5.59 38.65
CA GLU A 755 43.07 5.49 38.45
C GLU A 755 42.61 6.38 37.31
N GLN A 756 43.32 7.47 37.04
CA GLN A 756 42.95 8.49 36.06
C GLN A 756 44.16 9.01 35.26
N GLY A 757 43.89 9.62 34.11
CA GLY A 757 44.94 10.16 33.26
C GLY A 757 45.34 9.32 32.06
N ASP A 758 46.10 9.93 31.12
CA ASP A 758 46.67 9.18 29.95
C ASP A 758 48.04 8.62 30.34
N ILE A 759 48.08 7.25 30.48
CA ILE A 759 49.28 6.55 30.85
C ILE A 759 50.41 6.66 29.80
N LYS A 760 50.10 6.93 28.53
CA LYS A 760 51.07 7.15 27.48
C LYS A 760 51.80 8.48 27.68
N GLU A 761 51.04 9.52 27.95
CA GLU A 761 51.56 10.86 28.25
C GLU A 761 52.42 10.83 29.53
N MET A 762 51.98 10.05 30.52
CA MET A 762 52.78 9.86 31.76
C MET A 762 54.14 9.22 31.49
N ILE A 763 54.16 8.18 30.65
CA ILE A 763 55.41 7.54 30.22
C ILE A 763 56.31 8.53 29.47
N ASP A 764 55.79 9.33 28.58
CA ASP A 764 56.54 10.31 27.81
C ASP A 764 57.16 11.38 28.73
N ARG A 765 56.38 11.86 29.72
CA ARG A 765 56.90 12.77 30.76
C ARG A 765 58.01 12.13 31.60
N LEU A 766 57.87 10.86 32.02
CA LEU A 766 58.93 10.15 32.75
C LEU A 766 60.19 9.97 31.89
N LYS A 767 60.04 9.68 30.62
CA LYS A 767 61.16 9.59 29.65
C LYS A 767 61.88 10.94 29.44
N SER A 768 61.14 12.04 29.49
CA SER A 768 61.75 13.39 29.37
C SER A 768 62.49 13.81 30.64
N LYS A 769 61.99 13.40 31.80
CA LYS A 769 62.54 13.75 33.14
C LYS A 769 63.79 12.95 33.53
N HIS A 770 63.93 11.73 32.96
CA HIS A 770 65.00 10.83 33.34
C HIS A 770 65.87 10.41 32.16
N GLU A 771 67.19 10.40 32.30
CA GLU A 771 68.09 9.97 31.23
C GLU A 771 68.16 8.42 31.09
N ARG A 772 68.01 7.71 32.20
CA ARG A 772 67.95 6.23 32.26
C ARG A 772 66.70 5.86 33.02
N LEU A 773 65.78 5.13 32.32
CA LEU A 773 64.43 4.86 32.84
C LEU A 773 63.95 3.48 32.45
N LEU A 774 63.32 2.81 33.40
CA LEU A 774 62.39 1.72 33.23
C LEU A 774 61.05 2.12 33.85
N ALA A 775 60.01 2.33 33.05
CA ALA A 775 58.73 2.71 33.57
C ALA A 775 57.61 1.83 33.02
N MET A 776 56.73 1.36 33.90
CA MET A 776 55.50 0.68 33.55
C MET A 776 54.35 1.19 34.41
N VAL A 777 53.38 1.82 33.75
CA VAL A 777 52.22 2.40 34.40
C VAL A 777 50.98 1.61 34.00
N PHE A 778 50.24 1.14 35.00
CA PHE A 778 48.99 0.44 34.85
C PHE A 778 47.81 1.38 35.09
N LYS A 779 46.74 1.23 34.36
CA LYS A 779 45.47 1.90 34.59
C LYS A 779 44.37 0.84 34.67
N LYS A 780 43.63 0.87 35.78
CA LYS A 780 42.46 0.02 35.96
C LYS A 780 41.24 0.73 35.39
N GLU A 781 40.58 0.11 34.41
CA GLU A 781 39.28 0.53 33.82
C GLU A 781 38.25 -0.54 34.18
N ASN A 782 36.96 -0.21 34.18
CA ASN A 782 35.85 -1.01 34.77
C ASN A 782 36.00 -2.55 34.62
N GLU A 783 36.36 -3.05 33.45
CA GLU A 783 36.46 -4.48 33.19
C GLU A 783 37.82 -4.92 32.57
N ARG A 784 38.80 -4.05 32.57
CA ARG A 784 40.10 -4.34 31.99
C ARG A 784 41.21 -3.52 32.64
N ILE A 785 42.43 -4.02 32.49
CA ILE A 785 43.65 -3.30 32.82
C ILE A 785 44.34 -2.89 31.54
N THR A 786 44.72 -1.66 31.40
CA THR A 786 45.63 -1.17 30.37
C THR A 786 46.97 -0.83 30.99
N LEU A 787 48.07 -1.06 30.29
CA LEU A 787 49.42 -0.67 30.73
C LEU A 787 50.18 0.01 29.60
N ALA A 788 51.00 0.96 29.94
CA ALA A 788 52.03 1.57 29.11
C ALA A 788 53.42 1.35 29.69
N CYS A 789 54.34 1.04 28.85
CA CYS A 789 55.72 0.76 29.21
C CYS A 789 56.66 1.68 28.43
N GLY A 790 57.58 2.30 29.15
CA GLY A 790 58.61 3.14 28.55
C GLY A 790 59.99 2.75 29.02
N VAL A 791 60.94 2.66 28.10
CA VAL A 791 62.34 2.32 28.36
C VAL A 791 63.23 3.39 27.71
N LYS A 792 64.21 3.87 28.43
CA LYS A 792 65.23 4.79 27.93
C LYS A 792 66.57 4.46 28.54
N ASN A 793 67.56 4.17 27.67
CA ASN A 793 68.94 3.83 28.04
C ASN A 793 69.04 2.73 29.14
N ALA A 794 68.28 1.65 29.00
CA ALA A 794 68.23 0.55 29.94
C ALA A 794 68.28 -0.82 29.22
N PRO A 795 68.68 -1.93 29.88
CA PRO A 795 69.06 -3.20 29.24
C PRO A 795 67.87 -4.09 28.78
N ILE A 796 66.63 -3.62 28.95
CA ILE A 796 65.42 -4.33 28.48
C ILE A 796 64.68 -3.60 27.38
N LYS A 797 63.94 -4.30 26.50
CA LYS A 797 63.10 -3.70 25.45
C LYS A 797 61.68 -3.57 25.98
N ALA A 798 61.02 -2.40 25.77
CA ALA A 798 59.68 -2.11 26.25
C ALA A 798 58.63 -3.12 25.73
N ASN A 799 58.74 -3.54 24.47
CA ASN A 799 57.78 -4.50 23.87
C ASN A 799 57.94 -5.90 24.49
N ALA A 800 59.13 -6.36 24.79
CA ALA A 800 59.34 -7.65 25.44
C ALA A 800 58.78 -7.62 26.87
N TRP A 801 59.14 -6.60 27.66
CA TRP A 801 58.69 -6.40 29.02
C TRP A 801 57.17 -6.23 29.13
N ALA A 802 56.55 -5.42 28.27
CA ALA A 802 55.11 -5.24 28.26
C ALA A 802 54.36 -6.53 27.91
N ASN A 803 54.90 -7.33 26.96
CA ASN A 803 54.28 -8.59 26.54
C ASN A 803 54.32 -9.66 27.64
N GLU A 804 55.44 -9.78 28.32
CA GLU A 804 55.62 -10.73 29.44
C GLU A 804 54.60 -10.45 30.56
N VAL A 805 54.44 -9.18 30.91
CA VAL A 805 53.49 -8.75 31.97
C VAL A 805 52.05 -8.89 31.49
N ALA A 806 51.77 -8.59 30.23
CA ALA A 806 50.41 -8.70 29.68
C ALA A 806 49.87 -10.13 29.63
N GLN A 807 50.74 -11.12 29.51
CA GLN A 807 50.34 -12.55 29.52
C GLN A 807 49.69 -12.94 30.86
N ILE A 808 50.18 -12.41 31.99
CA ILE A 808 49.56 -12.65 33.31
C ILE A 808 48.14 -12.08 33.36
N LEU A 809 47.91 -10.94 32.69
CA LEU A 809 46.63 -10.27 32.65
C LEU A 809 45.67 -10.87 31.57
N GLY A 810 46.06 -12.00 30.93
CA GLY A 810 45.27 -12.62 29.89
C GLY A 810 45.22 -11.83 28.58
N GLY A 811 46.24 -11.03 28.29
CA GLY A 811 46.31 -10.15 27.16
C GLY A 811 47.58 -10.26 26.32
N LYS A 812 47.72 -9.37 25.37
CA LYS A 812 48.93 -9.22 24.53
C LYS A 812 49.33 -7.77 24.43
N GLY A 813 50.65 -7.55 24.34
CA GLY A 813 51.22 -6.22 24.18
C GLY A 813 51.89 -6.03 22.82
N GLY A 814 52.01 -4.78 22.41
CA GLY A 814 52.70 -4.42 21.19
C GLY A 814 53.38 -3.04 21.30
N GLY A 815 54.37 -2.80 20.48
CA GLY A 815 55.09 -1.53 20.47
C GLY A 815 56.55 -1.70 20.01
N ARG A 816 57.31 -0.63 20.20
CA ARG A 816 58.74 -0.56 19.85
C ARG A 816 59.60 -0.90 21.08
N GLY A 817 60.92 -0.98 20.88
CA GLY A 817 61.87 -1.29 21.98
C GLY A 817 61.94 -0.22 23.07
N ASP A 818 61.56 1.04 22.77
CA ASP A 818 61.58 2.17 23.68
C ASP A 818 60.19 2.51 24.28
N PHE A 819 59.11 2.06 23.68
CA PHE A 819 57.73 2.27 24.12
C PHE A 819 56.83 1.12 23.68
N ALA A 820 56.00 0.63 24.57
CA ALA A 820 54.99 -0.39 24.29
C ALA A 820 53.74 -0.17 25.12
N SER A 821 52.60 -0.66 24.63
CA SER A 821 51.37 -0.72 25.39
C SER A 821 50.75 -2.11 25.32
N ALA A 822 50.04 -2.48 26.35
CA ALA A 822 49.39 -3.76 26.47
C ALA A 822 48.08 -3.62 27.29
N GLY A 823 47.28 -4.64 27.32
CA GLY A 823 46.10 -4.72 28.16
C GLY A 823 45.66 -6.15 28.42
N GLY A 824 44.81 -6.33 29.42
CA GLY A 824 44.28 -7.65 29.78
C GLY A 824 42.96 -7.54 30.54
N LYS A 825 42.22 -8.63 30.63
CA LYS A 825 40.89 -8.70 31.27
C LYS A 825 40.92 -9.25 32.69
N ASP A 826 42.03 -9.84 33.10
CA ASP A 826 42.19 -10.49 34.42
C ASP A 826 42.54 -9.46 35.48
N ILE A 827 41.56 -8.71 35.96
CA ILE A 827 41.74 -7.63 36.94
C ILE A 827 42.29 -8.14 38.27
N GLU A 828 41.89 -9.33 38.68
CA GLU A 828 42.34 -9.97 39.93
C GLU A 828 43.87 -10.23 39.97
N LYS A 829 44.47 -10.36 38.79
CA LYS A 829 45.91 -10.61 38.65
C LYS A 829 46.78 -9.36 38.60
N LEU A 830 46.23 -8.18 38.87
CA LEU A 830 46.93 -6.89 38.81
C LEU A 830 48.18 -6.91 39.73
N GLN A 831 48.05 -7.42 40.97
CA GLN A 831 49.17 -7.47 41.93
C GLN A 831 50.26 -8.41 41.44
N ALA A 832 49.90 -9.54 40.84
CA ALA A 832 50.90 -10.48 40.27
C ALA A 832 51.62 -9.83 39.07
N ALA A 833 50.88 -9.05 38.23
CA ALA A 833 51.44 -8.32 37.09
C ALA A 833 52.42 -7.21 37.54
N LEU A 834 52.08 -6.47 38.57
CA LEU A 834 52.96 -5.46 39.16
C LEU A 834 54.27 -6.09 39.76
N SER A 835 54.12 -7.19 40.48
CA SER A 835 55.26 -7.91 41.03
C SER A 835 56.16 -8.49 39.90
N LEU A 836 55.60 -9.06 38.88
CA LEU A 836 56.34 -9.51 37.70
C LEU A 836 57.03 -8.34 36.99
N ALA A 837 56.36 -7.25 36.77
CA ALA A 837 56.94 -6.06 36.13
C ALA A 837 58.18 -5.57 36.89
N LYS A 838 58.10 -5.52 38.23
CA LYS A 838 59.23 -5.11 39.10
C LYS A 838 60.37 -6.12 39.08
N ASN A 839 60.03 -7.40 39.20
CA ASN A 839 61.02 -8.47 39.21
C ASN A 839 61.77 -8.62 37.87
N THR A 840 61.09 -8.53 36.77
CA THR A 840 61.70 -8.58 35.40
C THR A 840 62.65 -7.38 35.22
N ALA A 841 62.25 -6.20 35.66
CA ALA A 841 63.08 -5.00 35.63
C ALA A 841 64.36 -5.14 36.51
N LEU A 842 64.19 -5.66 37.73
CA LEU A 842 65.32 -5.91 38.66
C LEU A 842 66.33 -6.93 38.08
N LYS A 843 65.86 -8.06 37.61
CA LYS A 843 66.69 -9.06 36.93
C LYS A 843 67.50 -8.50 35.76
N ALA A 844 66.83 -7.67 34.93
CA ALA A 844 67.51 -7.03 33.80
C ALA A 844 68.53 -5.96 34.20
N LEU A 845 68.51 -5.47 35.45
CA LEU A 845 69.48 -4.49 35.99
C LEU A 845 70.60 -5.16 36.73
N GLU A 846 70.47 -6.42 37.18
CA GLU A 846 71.48 -7.26 37.89
C GLU A 846 72.40 -8.01 36.95
N GLY A 847 71.99 -8.34 35.73
CA GLY A 847 72.73 -8.95 34.64
C GLY A 847 73.39 -7.95 33.69
#